data_d3858f1cab20cc604c14a122be853058
#
_entry.id   d3858f1cab20cc604c14a122be853058
#
_cell.length_a   1.000
_cell.length_b   1.000
_cell.length_c   1.000
_cell.angle_alpha   90.00
_cell.angle_beta   90.00
_cell.angle_gamma   90.00
#
_symmetry.space_group_name_H-M   'P 1'
#
loop_
_entity.id
_entity.type
_entity.pdbx_description
1 polymer ?
#
loop_
_entity_poly.entity_id
_entity_poly.type
_entity_poly.pdbx_seq_one_letter_code
_entity_poly.pdbx_strand_id
1 'polypeptide(L)'
;MMKGASRSNMLGRLVAGFACAGLLAPCAGVLAASARPDAASAPMRRVGRMTLEHCAKGPAYCGRIDRPLDPTGAIGGRISVYFEFYPHTGAGPSAGTLVATEGGPGYPATESREDYLALFRPLRATRDVLLMDNRGTGKSGAIDCPALQTAERWTVELVGACGASLGERAALFSTAYAADDLAALIEALEVVPIDLYGDSYGTYFEQVFVLRHPRALRCVVLDGAYPLDGLDYPWYPTYAPAMRAKFDLACRRSASCAQLPGSSLDHVAPVLEELRRAPFAAHAFDADGRERSFQADASRLAIVMFGSAPALASVKEVDAAARAFHAGDRAPLLRLIAETLSGVDSRDPDADPAKWSAGLAAAVMCQDPPQIFDMRLAPAQRAAERDRVLAERRRSFPDTYAPFTIDEYRGMPLDYSFLDQCLDWPVVPASHPASQVVARNAAYPEVPALVVSGELDNMTTVADGAAVARAFPHGRQVVIANGFHVNALPRARSPCGAELVRRFLETLEVGDTRCAAAAAPVRLVGSFARHAAELEPAEGLASNQASDVQLRFLSAAVLTAGDVVTRLHGNSSGHGVGLRGGRFTIVKRNGAQLVRLDAVHWTEDLAVSGTLEKTLGGQGQVRGRLRLSGTVAGSVEVVWSDDAPQAAADIHGILGGARVAARMPAP
;
A
#
# COMPACT_ATOMS: atom_id res chain seq x y z
N MET A 1 10.15 -34.71 -35.31
CA MET A 1 10.81 -36.04 -35.30
C MET A 1 11.11 -36.40 -33.86
N MET A 2 10.51 -37.55 -33.44
CA MET A 2 10.90 -38.52 -32.39
C MET A 2 11.22 -38.00 -31.00
N LYS A 3 10.32 -38.20 -30.00
CA LYS A 3 10.08 -39.41 -29.14
C LYS A 3 11.21 -39.69 -28.16
N GLY A 4 10.88 -39.74 -26.89
CA GLY A 4 11.65 -40.39 -25.84
C GLY A 4 11.00 -40.20 -24.46
N ALA A 5 10.15 -41.17 -24.08
CA ALA A 5 9.57 -41.32 -22.74
C ALA A 5 10.44 -42.23 -21.87
N SER A 6 10.44 -42.06 -20.54
CA SER A 6 10.80 -43.12 -19.55
C SER A 6 10.37 -42.66 -18.16
N ARG A 7 9.30 -43.16 -17.57
CA ARG A 7 9.07 -44.29 -16.64
C ARG A 7 9.80 -44.21 -15.30
N SER A 8 9.01 -43.90 -14.30
CA SER A 8 8.74 -44.53 -12.99
C SER A 8 9.83 -45.38 -12.31
N ASN A 9 10.01 -45.13 -11.00
CA ASN A 9 10.28 -46.21 -10.06
C ASN A 9 9.66 -45.90 -8.67
N MET A 10 8.71 -46.76 -8.31
CA MET A 10 8.25 -47.02 -6.95
C MET A 10 9.30 -47.84 -6.22
N LEU A 11 9.60 -47.54 -4.96
CA LEU A 11 10.16 -48.50 -4.01
C LEU A 11 9.37 -48.46 -2.72
N GLY A 12 8.72 -49.59 -2.43
CA GLY A 12 7.97 -49.85 -1.22
C GLY A 12 8.90 -50.09 -0.02
N ARG A 13 8.40 -49.82 1.17
CA ARG A 13 8.96 -50.28 2.44
C ARG A 13 7.97 -51.21 3.15
N LEU A 14 8.39 -52.43 3.35
CA LEU A 14 7.79 -53.42 4.22
C LEU A 14 7.79 -52.94 5.69
N VAL A 15 6.67 -53.18 6.36
CA VAL A 15 6.58 -53.17 7.83
C VAL A 15 6.39 -54.61 8.29
N ALA A 16 7.29 -55.09 9.12
CA ALA A 16 7.25 -56.40 9.78
C ALA A 16 6.24 -56.39 10.94
N GLY A 17 5.33 -57.34 10.96
CA GLY A 17 4.41 -57.60 12.04
C GLY A 17 5.05 -58.40 13.14
N PHE A 18 4.70 -58.06 14.41
CA PHE A 18 4.85 -58.94 15.57
C PHE A 18 3.45 -59.29 16.07
N ALA A 19 3.16 -60.58 16.06
CA ALA A 19 2.00 -61.21 16.66
C ALA A 19 2.25 -61.49 18.14
N CYS A 20 1.37 -61.05 19.02
CA CYS A 20 1.21 -61.62 20.36
C CYS A 20 -0.24 -62.00 20.60
N ALA A 21 -0.45 -63.28 20.78
CA ALA A 21 -1.72 -63.90 21.18
C ALA A 21 -1.95 -63.72 22.68
N GLY A 22 -3.17 -63.36 23.07
CA GLY A 22 -3.60 -63.28 24.48
C GLY A 22 -5.12 -63.19 24.61
N LEU A 23 -5.72 -64.32 24.87
CA LEU A 23 -6.92 -64.66 25.63
C LEU A 23 -8.13 -63.70 25.68
N LEU A 24 -9.24 -64.25 25.13
CA LEU A 24 -10.63 -63.77 25.14
C LEU A 24 -11.28 -63.90 26.54
N ALA A 25 -11.91 -62.83 27.02
CA ALA A 25 -13.06 -62.88 27.93
C ALA A 25 -14.13 -61.89 27.45
N PRO A 26 -15.41 -62.24 27.39
CA PRO A 26 -16.44 -61.34 26.90
C PRO A 26 -17.01 -60.49 28.06
N CYS A 27 -16.81 -59.20 28.03
CA CYS A 27 -17.60 -58.24 28.78
C CYS A 27 -18.64 -57.60 27.85
N ALA A 28 -19.90 -57.86 28.09
CA ALA A 28 -21.03 -57.17 27.50
C ALA A 28 -21.05 -55.74 28.04
N GLY A 29 -20.51 -54.80 27.24
CA GLY A 29 -20.60 -53.36 27.52
C GLY A 29 -21.73 -52.76 26.68
N VAL A 30 -22.70 -52.18 27.34
CA VAL A 30 -23.80 -51.38 26.80
C VAL A 30 -23.18 -50.22 26.02
N LEU A 31 -23.42 -50.20 24.72
CA LEU A 31 -23.12 -49.04 23.86
C LEU A 31 -24.09 -47.90 24.25
N ALA A 32 -23.64 -47.02 25.17
CA ALA A 32 -24.24 -45.72 25.31
C ALA A 32 -23.82 -44.90 24.05
N ALA A 33 -24.76 -44.66 23.19
CA ALA A 33 -24.59 -43.70 22.10
C ALA A 33 -24.28 -42.34 22.73
N SER A 34 -23.00 -41.91 22.65
CA SER A 34 -22.65 -40.54 22.98
C SER A 34 -23.34 -39.63 21.96
N ALA A 35 -24.41 -38.98 22.39
CA ALA A 35 -24.99 -37.85 21.66
C ALA A 35 -23.82 -36.86 21.41
N ARG A 36 -23.57 -36.57 20.15
CA ARG A 36 -22.72 -35.42 19.78
C ARG A 36 -23.33 -34.20 20.47
N PRO A 37 -22.56 -33.40 21.20
CA PRO A 37 -23.09 -32.15 21.70
C PRO A 37 -23.62 -31.36 20.52
N ASP A 38 -24.89 -30.97 20.60
CA ASP A 38 -25.50 -30.05 19.65
C ASP A 38 -24.54 -28.89 19.47
N ALA A 39 -24.18 -28.58 18.22
CA ALA A 39 -23.43 -27.39 17.90
C ALA A 39 -24.22 -26.21 18.46
N ALA A 40 -23.82 -25.67 19.60
CA ALA A 40 -24.44 -24.52 20.21
C ALA A 40 -24.48 -23.46 19.12
N SER A 41 -25.71 -23.06 18.73
CA SER A 41 -25.91 -22.02 17.71
C SER A 41 -25.08 -20.79 18.12
N ALA A 42 -24.23 -20.30 17.21
CA ALA A 42 -23.44 -19.13 17.48
C ALA A 42 -24.35 -18.00 18.00
N PRO A 43 -23.91 -17.21 19.02
CA PRO A 43 -24.77 -16.21 19.62
C PRO A 43 -25.25 -15.22 18.56
N MET A 44 -26.56 -15.08 18.42
CA MET A 44 -27.21 -14.15 17.50
C MET A 44 -27.34 -12.78 18.16
N ARG A 45 -27.22 -11.71 17.37
CA ARG A 45 -27.44 -10.34 17.83
C ARG A 45 -28.44 -9.63 16.90
N ARG A 46 -29.45 -9.00 17.48
CA ARG A 46 -30.31 -8.09 16.74
C ARG A 46 -29.70 -6.69 16.70
N VAL A 47 -29.58 -6.12 15.49
CA VAL A 47 -29.17 -4.74 15.22
C VAL A 47 -30.18 -4.15 14.24
N GLY A 48 -30.93 -3.15 14.67
CA GLY A 48 -32.06 -2.61 13.91
C GLY A 48 -33.04 -3.70 13.51
N ARG A 49 -33.34 -3.82 12.21
CA ARG A 49 -34.24 -4.83 11.62
C ARG A 49 -33.52 -6.15 11.30
N MET A 50 -32.21 -6.23 11.47
CA MET A 50 -31.42 -7.41 11.09
C MET A 50 -31.04 -8.27 12.30
N THR A 51 -30.99 -9.59 12.09
CA THR A 51 -30.43 -10.55 13.04
C THR A 51 -29.10 -11.04 12.49
N LEU A 52 -28.01 -10.80 13.23
CA LEU A 52 -26.64 -11.07 12.80
C LEU A 52 -26.08 -12.27 13.55
N GLU A 53 -25.24 -13.06 12.89
CA GLU A 53 -24.51 -14.18 13.48
C GLU A 53 -23.15 -13.73 13.98
N HIS A 54 -22.64 -14.35 15.05
CA HIS A 54 -21.28 -14.10 15.47
C HIS A 54 -20.30 -14.57 14.37
N CYS A 55 -19.35 -13.72 13.97
CA CYS A 55 -18.37 -14.09 12.96
C CYS A 55 -17.49 -15.24 13.43
N ALA A 56 -17.02 -16.08 12.51
CA ALA A 56 -16.15 -17.20 12.82
C ALA A 56 -14.81 -16.77 13.50
N LYS A 57 -14.41 -15.52 13.34
CA LYS A 57 -13.19 -14.95 13.94
C LYS A 57 -13.48 -13.59 14.56
N GLY A 58 -12.96 -13.37 15.78
CA GLY A 58 -13.00 -12.08 16.46
C GLY A 58 -14.35 -11.74 17.10
N PRO A 59 -14.52 -10.53 17.63
CA PRO A 59 -15.70 -10.10 18.39
C PRO A 59 -16.81 -9.48 17.52
N ALA A 60 -16.79 -9.72 16.22
CA ALA A 60 -17.73 -9.14 15.26
C ALA A 60 -18.99 -10.00 15.09
N TYR A 61 -20.04 -9.35 14.62
CA TYR A 61 -21.25 -9.97 14.08
C TYR A 61 -21.28 -9.77 12.58
N CYS A 62 -21.52 -10.86 11.84
CA CYS A 62 -21.53 -10.89 10.40
C CYS A 62 -22.95 -10.92 9.86
N GLY A 63 -23.17 -10.27 8.73
CA GLY A 63 -24.45 -10.28 8.04
C GLY A 63 -24.32 -10.11 6.54
N ARG A 64 -25.44 -10.22 5.87
CA ARG A 64 -25.58 -9.95 4.44
C ARG A 64 -26.86 -9.17 4.19
N ILE A 65 -26.82 -8.27 3.21
CA ILE A 65 -27.99 -7.61 2.68
C ILE A 65 -28.12 -7.93 1.19
N ASP A 66 -29.29 -8.41 0.78
CA ASP A 66 -29.57 -8.71 -0.61
C ASP A 66 -30.06 -7.46 -1.33
N ARG A 67 -29.34 -7.09 -2.40
CA ARG A 67 -29.62 -5.91 -3.21
C ARG A 67 -30.00 -6.30 -4.64
N PRO A 68 -30.78 -5.51 -5.36
CA PRO A 68 -30.82 -5.60 -6.81
C PRO A 68 -29.41 -5.39 -7.36
N LEU A 69 -28.99 -6.20 -8.33
CA LEU A 69 -27.72 -5.95 -9.03
C LEU A 69 -27.80 -4.61 -9.77
N ASP A 70 -28.90 -4.39 -10.48
CA ASP A 70 -29.25 -3.12 -11.11
C ASP A 70 -30.44 -2.46 -10.38
N PRO A 71 -30.20 -1.35 -9.64
CA PRO A 71 -31.28 -0.64 -8.96
C PRO A 71 -32.32 -0.04 -9.93
N THR A 72 -31.97 0.18 -11.22
CA THR A 72 -32.92 0.70 -12.23
C THR A 72 -33.87 -0.39 -12.74
N GLY A 73 -33.51 -1.67 -12.56
CA GLY A 73 -34.26 -2.83 -13.03
C GLY A 73 -34.10 -3.13 -14.53
N ALA A 74 -33.27 -2.40 -15.25
CA ALA A 74 -33.01 -2.63 -16.68
C ALA A 74 -32.26 -3.95 -16.91
N ILE A 75 -31.35 -4.30 -16.00
CA ILE A 75 -30.59 -5.56 -16.00
C ILE A 75 -30.98 -6.38 -14.77
N GLY A 76 -31.47 -7.60 -14.99
CA GLY A 76 -31.92 -8.47 -13.91
C GLY A 76 -30.77 -9.00 -13.05
N GLY A 77 -31.12 -9.46 -11.84
CA GLY A 77 -30.19 -10.12 -10.92
C GLY A 77 -30.19 -9.52 -9.51
N ARG A 78 -29.53 -10.22 -8.61
CA ARG A 78 -29.32 -9.79 -7.21
C ARG A 78 -27.87 -9.97 -6.82
N ILE A 79 -27.43 -9.18 -5.86
CA ILE A 79 -26.13 -9.29 -5.21
C ILE A 79 -26.30 -9.33 -3.71
N SER A 80 -25.53 -10.18 -3.04
CA SER A 80 -25.56 -10.34 -1.59
C SER A 80 -24.32 -9.63 -1.00
N VAL A 81 -24.53 -8.47 -0.40
CA VAL A 81 -23.47 -7.61 0.15
C VAL A 81 -23.17 -8.03 1.57
N TYR A 82 -21.91 -8.37 1.84
CA TYR A 82 -21.40 -8.82 3.13
C TYR A 82 -20.90 -7.65 3.96
N PHE A 83 -21.08 -7.75 5.29
CA PHE A 83 -20.56 -6.79 6.25
C PHE A 83 -20.20 -7.43 7.58
N GLU A 84 -19.36 -6.73 8.35
CA GLU A 84 -19.01 -7.04 9.73
C GLU A 84 -19.39 -5.86 10.63
N PHE A 85 -20.14 -6.15 11.69
CA PHE A 85 -20.57 -5.18 12.70
C PHE A 85 -19.86 -5.47 14.03
N TYR A 86 -19.17 -4.48 14.56
CA TYR A 86 -18.40 -4.52 15.80
C TYR A 86 -19.09 -3.65 16.83
N PRO A 87 -19.81 -4.20 17.80
CA PRO A 87 -20.40 -3.41 18.86
C PRO A 87 -19.34 -2.66 19.66
N HIS A 88 -19.72 -1.51 20.21
CA HIS A 88 -18.90 -0.82 21.21
C HIS A 88 -18.66 -1.70 22.43
N THR A 89 -17.58 -1.45 23.17
CA THR A 89 -17.13 -2.31 24.25
C THR A 89 -17.54 -1.83 25.64
N GLY A 90 -17.97 -0.59 25.77
CA GLY A 90 -18.43 -0.01 27.03
C GLY A 90 -19.91 -0.31 27.31
N ALA A 91 -20.35 0.05 28.51
CA ALA A 91 -21.75 -0.09 28.92
C ALA A 91 -22.62 1.04 28.37
N GLY A 92 -23.92 0.79 28.20
CA GLY A 92 -24.91 1.78 27.74
C GLY A 92 -25.18 1.73 26.24
N PRO A 93 -25.94 2.71 25.71
CA PRO A 93 -26.23 2.81 24.27
C PRO A 93 -25.01 3.27 23.49
N SER A 94 -24.95 2.90 22.21
CA SER A 94 -23.95 3.42 21.28
C SER A 94 -24.09 4.93 21.09
N ALA A 95 -22.96 5.64 21.06
CA ALA A 95 -22.90 7.07 20.71
C ALA A 95 -22.89 7.33 19.20
N GLY A 96 -22.99 6.28 18.38
CA GLY A 96 -23.00 6.32 16.92
C GLY A 96 -22.14 5.21 16.30
N THR A 97 -22.18 5.12 14.97
CA THR A 97 -21.49 4.07 14.21
C THR A 97 -20.43 4.68 13.30
N LEU A 98 -19.21 4.19 13.44
CA LEU A 98 -18.08 4.48 12.55
C LEU A 98 -18.15 3.52 11.37
N VAL A 99 -18.09 4.02 10.16
CA VAL A 99 -18.01 3.22 8.93
C VAL A 99 -16.68 3.49 8.26
N ALA A 100 -15.94 2.44 7.90
CA ALA A 100 -14.70 2.60 7.14
C ALA A 100 -14.86 2.04 5.74
N THR A 101 -14.27 2.75 4.76
CA THR A 101 -14.27 2.39 3.33
C THR A 101 -12.82 2.31 2.84
N GLU A 102 -12.51 1.21 2.16
CA GLU A 102 -11.15 0.85 1.78
C GLU A 102 -10.73 1.49 0.45
N GLY A 103 -9.42 1.68 0.31
CA GLY A 103 -8.76 2.15 -0.90
C GLY A 103 -8.74 1.14 -2.06
N GLY A 104 -7.86 1.36 -3.00
CA GLY A 104 -7.66 0.57 -4.20
C GLY A 104 -8.04 1.34 -5.47
N PRO A 105 -9.15 1.05 -6.15
CA PRO A 105 -10.27 0.16 -5.83
C PRO A 105 -9.94 -1.34 -5.84
N GLY A 106 -10.88 -2.15 -5.33
CA GLY A 106 -10.80 -3.61 -5.38
C GLY A 106 -10.55 -4.32 -4.04
N TYR A 107 -10.05 -3.61 -3.02
CA TYR A 107 -9.90 -4.18 -1.68
C TYR A 107 -11.25 -4.20 -0.92
N PRO A 108 -11.56 -5.29 -0.22
CA PRO A 108 -12.70 -5.32 0.69
C PRO A 108 -12.31 -4.70 2.05
N ALA A 109 -13.19 -3.88 2.64
CA ALA A 109 -12.93 -3.24 3.92
C ALA A 109 -12.69 -4.25 5.06
N THR A 110 -13.25 -5.46 4.94
CA THR A 110 -13.06 -6.50 5.96
C THR A 110 -11.67 -7.15 5.95
N GLU A 111 -10.87 -7.02 4.90
CA GLU A 111 -9.46 -7.45 4.90
C GLU A 111 -8.56 -6.48 5.66
N SER A 112 -8.88 -5.17 5.66
CA SER A 112 -8.15 -4.14 6.40
C SER A 112 -8.71 -3.88 7.81
N ARG A 113 -9.56 -4.81 8.32
CA ARG A 113 -10.22 -4.66 9.63
C ARG A 113 -9.28 -4.37 10.78
N GLU A 114 -8.09 -4.95 10.78
CA GLU A 114 -7.11 -4.75 11.86
C GLU A 114 -6.61 -3.30 11.92
N ASP A 115 -6.38 -2.69 10.77
CA ASP A 115 -5.92 -1.31 10.64
C ASP A 115 -7.04 -0.33 11.08
N TYR A 116 -8.28 -0.55 10.62
CA TYR A 116 -9.43 0.27 11.05
C TYR A 116 -9.75 0.11 12.52
N LEU A 117 -9.76 -1.11 13.04
CA LEU A 117 -9.99 -1.35 14.46
C LEU A 117 -8.86 -0.76 15.34
N ALA A 118 -7.63 -0.70 14.84
CA ALA A 118 -6.53 -0.03 15.52
C ALA A 118 -6.69 1.49 15.49
N LEU A 119 -7.10 2.08 14.36
CA LEU A 119 -7.44 3.50 14.28
C LEU A 119 -8.55 3.86 15.25
N PHE A 120 -9.65 3.10 15.27
CA PHE A 120 -10.82 3.42 16.08
C PHE A 120 -10.76 2.89 17.52
N ARG A 121 -9.68 2.23 17.93
CA ARG A 121 -9.58 1.55 19.25
C ARG A 121 -10.05 2.42 20.43
N PRO A 122 -9.64 3.70 20.60
CA PRO A 122 -10.11 4.53 21.72
C PRO A 122 -11.61 4.84 21.63
N LEU A 123 -12.16 5.00 20.42
CA LEU A 123 -13.55 5.38 20.19
C LEU A 123 -14.52 4.20 20.40
N ARG A 124 -14.02 2.97 20.29
CA ARG A 124 -14.83 1.75 20.46
C ARG A 124 -15.37 1.53 21.87
N ALA A 125 -14.93 2.31 22.85
CA ALA A 125 -15.58 2.31 24.15
C ALA A 125 -17.05 2.76 24.07
N THR A 126 -17.39 3.64 23.12
CA THR A 126 -18.71 4.26 23.01
C THR A 126 -19.35 4.13 21.62
N ARG A 127 -18.59 3.77 20.56
CA ARG A 127 -19.06 3.74 19.17
C ARG A 127 -18.94 2.35 18.57
N ASP A 128 -19.97 1.97 17.83
CA ASP A 128 -19.93 0.78 17.01
C ASP A 128 -19.06 1.00 15.77
N VAL A 129 -18.58 -0.10 15.12
CA VAL A 129 -17.86 -0.05 13.84
C VAL A 129 -18.55 -0.96 12.85
N LEU A 130 -18.76 -0.47 11.63
CA LEU A 130 -19.31 -1.20 10.49
C LEU A 130 -18.30 -1.23 9.35
N LEU A 131 -17.98 -2.41 8.86
CA LEU A 131 -17.14 -2.64 7.68
C LEU A 131 -17.97 -3.39 6.64
N MET A 132 -18.14 -2.81 5.46
CA MET A 132 -18.87 -3.41 4.35
C MET A 132 -17.89 -3.72 3.20
N ASP A 133 -17.91 -4.95 2.72
CA ASP A 133 -17.28 -5.27 1.44
C ASP A 133 -18.13 -4.70 0.31
N ASN A 134 -17.59 -3.80 -0.49
CA ASN A 134 -18.30 -3.24 -1.64
C ASN A 134 -18.69 -4.35 -2.62
N ARG A 135 -19.80 -4.16 -3.36
CA ARG A 135 -20.18 -5.08 -4.45
C ARG A 135 -18.98 -5.38 -5.35
N GLY A 136 -18.75 -6.65 -5.65
CA GLY A 136 -17.62 -7.10 -6.47
C GLY A 136 -16.29 -7.24 -5.73
N THR A 137 -16.25 -7.07 -4.39
CA THR A 137 -15.07 -7.35 -3.56
C THR A 137 -15.37 -8.41 -2.49
N GLY A 138 -14.32 -8.99 -1.94
CA GLY A 138 -14.37 -9.81 -0.75
C GLY A 138 -15.47 -10.86 -0.79
N LYS A 139 -16.25 -10.90 0.28
CA LYS A 139 -17.41 -11.80 0.38
C LYS A 139 -18.67 -11.26 -0.31
N SER A 140 -18.63 -10.07 -0.90
CA SER A 140 -19.71 -9.46 -1.68
C SER A 140 -19.65 -9.80 -3.17
N GLY A 141 -19.25 -11.04 -3.49
CA GLY A 141 -19.17 -11.53 -4.86
C GLY A 141 -17.99 -10.92 -5.63
N ALA A 142 -16.77 -11.09 -5.08
CA ALA A 142 -15.55 -10.63 -5.74
C ALA A 142 -15.53 -10.98 -7.23
N ILE A 143 -15.25 -9.99 -8.08
CA ILE A 143 -15.15 -10.22 -9.52
C ILE A 143 -13.85 -10.97 -9.78
N ASP A 144 -14.01 -12.22 -10.22
CA ASP A 144 -12.90 -13.08 -10.58
C ASP A 144 -12.66 -13.01 -12.09
N CYS A 145 -11.58 -12.32 -12.48
CA CYS A 145 -11.06 -12.31 -13.84
C CYS A 145 -9.67 -12.99 -13.81
N PRO A 146 -9.58 -14.34 -13.86
CA PRO A 146 -8.36 -15.06 -13.52
C PRO A 146 -7.14 -14.63 -14.33
N ALA A 147 -7.31 -14.37 -15.63
CA ALA A 147 -6.22 -13.92 -16.50
C ALA A 147 -5.70 -12.53 -16.11
N LEU A 148 -6.57 -11.61 -15.67
CA LEU A 148 -6.20 -10.29 -15.19
C LEU A 148 -5.66 -10.35 -13.76
N GLN A 149 -6.30 -11.15 -12.89
CA GLN A 149 -5.98 -11.31 -11.47
C GLN A 149 -4.56 -11.84 -11.26
N THR A 150 -4.10 -12.75 -12.12
CA THR A 150 -2.80 -13.41 -12.01
C THR A 150 -1.77 -12.89 -13.02
N ALA A 151 -2.08 -11.83 -13.78
CA ALA A 151 -1.17 -11.26 -14.75
C ALA A 151 0.04 -10.61 -14.07
N GLU A 152 1.24 -10.81 -14.62
CA GLU A 152 2.42 -10.05 -14.20
C GLU A 152 2.26 -8.56 -14.48
N ARG A 153 1.54 -8.24 -15.54
CA ARG A 153 1.27 -6.88 -15.98
C ARG A 153 -0.12 -6.81 -16.62
N TRP A 154 -0.88 -5.80 -16.25
CA TRP A 154 -2.13 -5.50 -16.94
C TRP A 154 -1.88 -5.01 -18.35
N THR A 155 -2.66 -5.51 -19.30
CA THR A 155 -2.71 -5.04 -20.68
C THR A 155 -4.13 -4.63 -21.03
N VAL A 156 -4.28 -3.81 -22.09
CA VAL A 156 -5.59 -3.39 -22.60
C VAL A 156 -6.47 -4.58 -22.91
N GLU A 157 -5.88 -5.64 -23.51
CA GLU A 157 -6.58 -6.87 -23.88
C GLU A 157 -7.07 -7.65 -22.65
N LEU A 158 -6.27 -7.74 -21.58
CA LEU A 158 -6.67 -8.43 -20.35
C LEU A 158 -7.81 -7.68 -19.63
N VAL A 159 -7.71 -6.35 -19.57
CA VAL A 159 -8.77 -5.50 -19.01
C VAL A 159 -10.05 -5.62 -19.85
N GLY A 160 -9.93 -5.55 -21.18
CA GLY A 160 -11.04 -5.74 -22.10
C GLY A 160 -11.70 -7.11 -21.99
N ALA A 161 -10.90 -8.20 -21.89
CA ALA A 161 -11.41 -9.56 -21.72
C ALA A 161 -12.16 -9.74 -20.39
N CYS A 162 -11.67 -9.12 -19.30
CA CYS A 162 -12.38 -9.10 -18.02
C CYS A 162 -13.74 -8.40 -18.18
N GLY A 163 -13.78 -7.20 -18.76
CA GLY A 163 -15.03 -6.48 -19.04
C GLY A 163 -15.98 -7.28 -19.91
N ALA A 164 -15.50 -7.91 -20.98
CA ALA A 164 -16.30 -8.76 -21.87
C ALA A 164 -16.93 -9.95 -21.14
N SER A 165 -16.23 -10.53 -20.15
CA SER A 165 -16.78 -11.62 -19.32
C SER A 165 -17.96 -11.18 -18.44
N LEU A 166 -17.99 -9.91 -18.06
CA LEU A 166 -19.09 -9.31 -17.30
C LEU A 166 -20.28 -8.93 -18.20
N GLY A 167 -20.02 -8.66 -19.48
CA GLY A 167 -21.04 -8.21 -20.44
C GLY A 167 -21.70 -6.92 -19.97
N GLU A 168 -23.03 -6.81 -20.12
CA GLU A 168 -23.80 -5.62 -19.67
C GLU A 168 -23.66 -5.33 -18.18
N ARG A 169 -23.36 -6.34 -17.36
CA ARG A 169 -23.15 -6.17 -15.92
C ARG A 169 -21.87 -5.39 -15.59
N ALA A 170 -20.94 -5.21 -16.53
CA ALA A 170 -19.72 -4.44 -16.30
C ALA A 170 -20.01 -3.00 -15.79
N ALA A 171 -21.12 -2.39 -16.21
CA ALA A 171 -21.57 -1.07 -15.77
C ALA A 171 -22.20 -1.04 -14.36
N LEU A 172 -22.45 -2.19 -13.74
CA LEU A 172 -23.19 -2.30 -12.47
C LEU A 172 -22.29 -2.37 -11.23
N PHE A 173 -20.99 -2.37 -11.43
CA PHE A 173 -19.97 -2.35 -10.35
C PHE A 173 -19.38 -0.97 -10.12
N SER A 174 -20.19 0.06 -10.36
CA SER A 174 -19.87 1.47 -10.11
C SER A 174 -19.90 1.80 -8.62
N THR A 175 -19.09 2.78 -8.22
CA THR A 175 -19.10 3.36 -6.87
C THR A 175 -20.49 3.90 -6.48
N ALA A 176 -21.26 4.40 -7.44
CA ALA A 176 -22.61 4.88 -7.20
C ALA A 176 -23.54 3.79 -6.59
N TYR A 177 -23.49 2.58 -7.16
CA TYR A 177 -24.31 1.48 -6.66
C TYR A 177 -23.77 0.86 -5.37
N ALA A 178 -22.46 0.90 -5.17
CA ALA A 178 -21.85 0.49 -3.89
C ALA A 178 -22.24 1.47 -2.76
N ALA A 179 -22.35 2.77 -3.05
CA ALA A 179 -22.85 3.78 -2.11
C ALA A 179 -24.33 3.55 -1.77
N ASP A 180 -25.16 3.21 -2.77
CA ASP A 180 -26.58 2.87 -2.55
C ASP A 180 -26.76 1.57 -1.72
N ASP A 181 -25.83 0.61 -1.85
CA ASP A 181 -25.82 -0.59 -1.01
C ASP A 181 -25.51 -0.25 0.45
N LEU A 182 -24.50 0.60 0.70
CA LEU A 182 -24.18 1.07 2.06
C LEU A 182 -25.38 1.82 2.67
N ALA A 183 -26.01 2.72 1.92
CA ALA A 183 -27.19 3.45 2.39
C ALA A 183 -28.31 2.51 2.83
N ALA A 184 -28.62 1.49 2.03
CA ALA A 184 -29.63 0.49 2.37
C ALA A 184 -29.22 -0.35 3.60
N LEU A 185 -27.92 -0.66 3.76
CA LEU A 185 -27.40 -1.41 4.89
C LEU A 185 -27.56 -0.63 6.21
N ILE A 186 -27.09 0.63 6.26
CA ILE A 186 -27.16 1.45 7.48
C ILE A 186 -28.61 1.75 7.87
N GLU A 187 -29.51 1.87 6.88
CA GLU A 187 -30.94 1.99 7.12
C GLU A 187 -31.53 0.69 7.72
N ALA A 188 -31.16 -0.48 7.20
CA ALA A 188 -31.60 -1.76 7.73
C ALA A 188 -31.10 -2.05 9.14
N LEU A 189 -29.88 -1.58 9.45
CA LEU A 189 -29.28 -1.66 10.79
C LEU A 189 -29.78 -0.57 11.74
N GLU A 190 -30.51 0.44 11.25
CA GLU A 190 -31.02 1.59 12.02
C GLU A 190 -29.90 2.34 12.77
N VAL A 191 -28.75 2.55 12.09
CA VAL A 191 -27.54 3.16 12.67
C VAL A 191 -27.25 4.57 12.14
N VAL A 192 -28.22 5.19 11.48
CA VAL A 192 -28.13 6.57 10.96
C VAL A 192 -28.35 7.58 12.08
N PRO A 193 -27.58 8.70 12.15
CA PRO A 193 -26.47 9.08 11.27
C PRO A 193 -25.15 8.36 11.60
N ILE A 194 -24.29 8.20 10.58
CA ILE A 194 -22.98 7.57 10.70
C ILE A 194 -21.84 8.59 10.65
N ASP A 195 -20.68 8.16 11.16
CA ASP A 195 -19.38 8.81 10.92
C ASP A 195 -18.63 8.01 9.87
N LEU A 196 -18.23 8.66 8.78
CA LEU A 196 -17.62 7.98 7.64
C LEU A 196 -16.11 8.28 7.59
N TYR A 197 -15.29 7.26 7.40
CA TYR A 197 -13.84 7.34 7.19
C TYR A 197 -13.46 6.57 5.95
N GLY A 198 -12.74 7.21 5.02
CA GLY A 198 -12.18 6.55 3.85
C GLY A 198 -10.74 6.93 3.60
N ASP A 199 -9.99 5.97 3.06
CA ASP A 199 -8.62 6.18 2.63
C ASP A 199 -8.46 5.94 1.13
N SER A 200 -7.62 6.76 0.46
CA SER A 200 -7.33 6.61 -0.98
C SER A 200 -8.62 6.59 -1.83
N TYR A 201 -8.86 5.53 -2.61
CA TYR A 201 -10.12 5.36 -3.34
C TYR A 201 -11.36 5.41 -2.43
N GLY A 202 -11.24 4.98 -1.17
CA GLY A 202 -12.32 5.13 -0.20
C GLY A 202 -12.80 6.58 -0.06
N THR A 203 -11.92 7.56 -0.27
CA THR A 203 -12.31 9.00 -0.28
C THR A 203 -13.16 9.38 -1.49
N TYR A 204 -12.93 8.73 -2.64
CA TYR A 204 -13.79 8.86 -3.82
C TYR A 204 -15.17 8.28 -3.53
N PHE A 205 -15.22 7.06 -2.99
CA PHE A 205 -16.46 6.41 -2.55
C PHE A 205 -17.24 7.30 -1.58
N GLU A 206 -16.57 7.88 -0.60
CA GLU A 206 -17.22 8.74 0.40
C GLU A 206 -17.82 10.00 -0.20
N GLN A 207 -17.13 10.67 -1.12
CA GLN A 207 -17.69 11.82 -1.81
C GLN A 207 -18.94 11.43 -2.61
N VAL A 208 -18.93 10.29 -3.30
CA VAL A 208 -20.11 9.76 -3.99
C VAL A 208 -21.25 9.48 -3.00
N PHE A 209 -20.93 8.85 -1.85
CA PHE A 209 -21.91 8.57 -0.79
C PHE A 209 -22.52 9.86 -0.21
N VAL A 210 -21.67 10.83 0.14
CA VAL A 210 -22.08 12.15 0.67
C VAL A 210 -23.04 12.88 -0.26
N LEU A 211 -22.75 12.88 -1.57
CA LEU A 211 -23.55 13.58 -2.58
C LEU A 211 -24.87 12.85 -2.89
N ARG A 212 -24.93 11.52 -2.71
CA ARG A 212 -26.13 10.71 -2.95
C ARG A 212 -27.01 10.56 -1.71
N HIS A 213 -26.41 10.50 -0.52
CA HIS A 213 -27.08 10.19 0.75
C HIS A 213 -26.74 11.19 1.87
N PRO A 214 -26.89 12.51 1.65
CA PRO A 214 -26.38 13.55 2.58
C PRO A 214 -27.00 13.51 3.98
N ARG A 215 -28.22 12.95 4.12
CA ARG A 215 -28.93 12.87 5.41
C ARG A 215 -28.46 11.71 6.30
N ALA A 216 -27.61 10.84 5.79
CA ALA A 216 -27.13 9.67 6.52
C ALA A 216 -25.94 9.95 7.42
N LEU A 217 -25.33 11.16 7.34
CA LEU A 217 -24.02 11.48 7.87
C LEU A 217 -24.05 12.44 9.04
N ARG A 218 -23.19 12.21 10.04
CA ARG A 218 -22.80 13.17 11.06
C ARG A 218 -21.53 13.92 10.65
N CYS A 219 -20.53 13.19 10.13
CA CYS A 219 -19.28 13.76 9.61
C CYS A 219 -18.60 12.81 8.62
N VAL A 220 -17.58 13.33 7.90
CA VAL A 220 -16.76 12.55 6.99
C VAL A 220 -15.28 12.89 7.18
N VAL A 221 -14.41 11.85 7.10
CA VAL A 221 -12.96 11.95 7.14
C VAL A 221 -12.38 11.32 5.89
N LEU A 222 -11.61 12.10 5.12
CA LEU A 222 -11.03 11.71 3.85
C LEU A 222 -9.49 11.72 3.96
N ASP A 223 -8.89 10.54 4.06
CA ASP A 223 -7.45 10.37 4.23
C ASP A 223 -6.78 10.01 2.89
N GLY A 224 -6.04 10.93 2.31
CA GLY A 224 -5.51 10.82 0.96
C GLY A 224 -6.59 11.03 -0.10
N ALA A 225 -7.22 12.21 -0.08
CA ALA A 225 -8.36 12.55 -0.92
C ALA A 225 -7.96 13.13 -2.29
N TYR A 226 -8.78 12.81 -3.30
CA TYR A 226 -8.75 13.41 -4.63
C TYR A 226 -10.18 13.71 -5.12
N PRO A 227 -10.39 14.72 -6.00
CA PRO A 227 -11.72 15.13 -6.42
C PRO A 227 -12.39 14.06 -7.30
N LEU A 228 -13.74 14.10 -7.40
CA LEU A 228 -14.50 13.19 -8.27
C LEU A 228 -14.29 13.51 -9.75
N ASP A 229 -14.06 14.78 -10.04
CA ASP A 229 -13.82 15.35 -11.37
C ASP A 229 -13.00 16.64 -11.23
N GLY A 230 -12.72 17.29 -12.31
CA GLY A 230 -12.01 18.56 -12.32
C GLY A 230 -11.53 18.92 -13.72
N LEU A 231 -10.95 20.11 -13.86
CA LEU A 231 -10.29 20.52 -15.09
C LEU A 231 -9.13 19.55 -15.38
N ASP A 232 -9.11 18.97 -16.58
CA ASP A 232 -8.10 18.01 -17.01
C ASP A 232 -7.98 16.75 -16.13
N TYR A 233 -9.06 16.35 -15.43
CA TYR A 233 -9.06 15.19 -14.51
C TYR A 233 -8.36 13.95 -15.11
N PRO A 234 -8.62 13.49 -16.34
CA PRO A 234 -7.99 12.29 -16.89
C PRO A 234 -6.47 12.39 -17.03
N TRP A 235 -5.90 13.60 -16.97
CA TRP A 235 -4.47 13.86 -17.08
C TRP A 235 -3.77 13.97 -15.73
N TYR A 236 -4.49 14.03 -14.64
CA TYR A 236 -3.96 14.18 -13.28
C TYR A 236 -2.90 15.30 -13.20
N PRO A 237 -3.26 16.58 -13.45
CA PRO A 237 -2.31 17.68 -13.63
C PRO A 237 -1.49 18.00 -12.38
N THR A 238 -1.89 17.48 -11.21
CA THR A 238 -1.23 17.68 -9.92
C THR A 238 -0.10 16.68 -9.68
N TYR A 239 -0.05 15.54 -10.40
CA TYR A 239 0.89 14.45 -10.13
C TYR A 239 2.35 14.83 -10.35
N ALA A 240 2.70 15.40 -11.50
CA ALA A 240 4.09 15.75 -11.79
C ALA A 240 4.63 16.89 -10.90
N PRO A 241 3.88 17.97 -10.63
CA PRO A 241 4.31 18.95 -9.63
C PRO A 241 4.53 18.34 -8.23
N ALA A 242 3.62 17.46 -7.77
CA ALA A 242 3.75 16.80 -6.47
C ALA A 242 4.94 15.82 -6.43
N MET A 243 5.17 15.06 -7.51
CA MET A 243 6.33 14.17 -7.63
C MET A 243 7.64 14.98 -7.53
N ARG A 244 7.78 16.09 -8.26
CA ARG A 244 8.95 16.96 -8.17
C ARG A 244 9.12 17.52 -6.74
N ALA A 245 8.04 18.06 -6.17
CA ALA A 245 8.05 18.61 -4.82
C ALA A 245 8.45 17.57 -3.77
N LYS A 246 8.02 16.33 -3.89
CA LYS A 246 8.37 15.21 -2.99
C LYS A 246 9.88 15.04 -2.86
N PHE A 247 10.59 14.91 -3.98
CA PHE A 247 12.04 14.70 -3.96
C PHE A 247 12.80 15.95 -3.54
N ASP A 248 12.41 17.13 -4.00
CA ASP A 248 13.04 18.39 -3.63
C ASP A 248 12.86 18.71 -2.13
N LEU A 249 11.68 18.48 -1.56
CA LEU A 249 11.44 18.69 -0.13
C LEU A 249 12.27 17.72 0.71
N ALA A 250 12.27 16.44 0.34
CA ALA A 250 13.05 15.43 1.05
C ALA A 250 14.56 15.76 1.02
N CYS A 251 15.09 16.17 -0.14
CA CYS A 251 16.49 16.58 -0.27
C CYS A 251 16.80 17.78 0.61
N ARG A 252 16.05 18.88 0.51
CA ARG A 252 16.30 20.09 1.31
C ARG A 252 16.24 19.86 2.82
N ARG A 253 15.50 18.88 3.28
CA ARG A 253 15.32 18.53 4.71
C ARG A 253 16.32 17.48 5.21
N SER A 254 17.06 16.84 4.33
CA SER A 254 18.06 15.82 4.69
C SER A 254 19.47 16.43 4.62
N ALA A 255 20.20 16.38 5.74
CA ALA A 255 21.56 16.93 5.80
C ALA A 255 22.51 16.34 4.75
N SER A 256 22.32 15.06 4.40
CA SER A 256 23.12 14.35 3.39
C SER A 256 22.90 14.83 1.95
N CYS A 257 21.76 15.47 1.66
CA CYS A 257 21.43 15.98 0.32
C CYS A 257 21.49 17.50 0.25
N ALA A 258 21.01 18.19 1.29
CA ALA A 258 20.90 19.67 1.30
C ALA A 258 22.24 20.41 1.08
N GLN A 259 23.39 19.75 1.31
CA GLN A 259 24.73 20.29 1.11
C GLN A 259 25.28 20.03 -0.29
N LEU A 260 24.60 19.20 -1.09
CA LEU A 260 25.03 18.88 -2.45
C LEU A 260 24.63 20.01 -3.42
N PRO A 261 25.42 20.25 -4.46
CA PRO A 261 25.01 21.17 -5.51
C PRO A 261 23.85 20.58 -6.32
N GLY A 262 22.85 21.40 -6.62
CA GLY A 262 21.66 20.98 -7.35
C GLY A 262 20.57 20.33 -6.49
N SER A 263 19.49 19.91 -7.14
CA SER A 263 18.36 19.20 -6.55
C SER A 263 18.44 17.69 -6.86
N SER A 264 17.60 16.89 -6.21
CA SER A 264 17.50 15.47 -6.57
C SER A 264 17.13 15.27 -8.05
N LEU A 265 16.33 16.17 -8.63
CA LEU A 265 15.97 16.10 -10.04
C LEU A 265 17.14 16.43 -10.96
N ASP A 266 18.03 17.35 -10.56
CA ASP A 266 19.25 17.64 -11.30
C ASP A 266 20.20 16.43 -11.35
N HIS A 267 20.22 15.63 -10.28
CA HIS A 267 20.99 14.38 -10.24
C HIS A 267 20.34 13.24 -11.05
N VAL A 268 19.00 13.21 -11.12
CA VAL A 268 18.25 12.21 -11.90
C VAL A 268 18.28 12.53 -13.41
N ALA A 269 18.31 13.79 -13.80
CA ALA A 269 18.22 14.19 -15.21
C ALA A 269 19.27 13.54 -16.12
N PRO A 270 20.58 13.45 -15.77
CA PRO A 270 21.57 12.76 -16.61
C PRO A 270 21.27 11.25 -16.77
N VAL A 271 20.75 10.62 -15.72
CA VAL A 271 20.34 9.20 -15.78
C VAL A 271 19.17 9.01 -16.72
N LEU A 272 18.16 9.89 -16.64
CA LEU A 272 17.00 9.88 -17.55
C LEU A 272 17.43 10.02 -19.01
N GLU A 273 18.37 10.94 -19.31
CA GLU A 273 18.90 11.12 -20.67
C GLU A 273 19.71 9.89 -21.14
N GLU A 274 20.47 9.23 -20.25
CA GLU A 274 21.17 7.99 -20.59
C GLU A 274 20.19 6.87 -20.91
N LEU A 275 19.17 6.68 -20.08
CA LEU A 275 18.14 5.65 -20.28
C LEU A 275 17.27 5.89 -21.54
N ARG A 276 17.05 7.14 -21.91
CA ARG A 276 16.40 7.51 -23.19
C ARG A 276 17.25 7.10 -24.40
N ARG A 277 18.53 7.40 -24.34
CA ARG A 277 19.47 7.16 -25.46
C ARG A 277 19.84 5.69 -25.61
N ALA A 278 20.03 4.98 -24.50
CA ALA A 278 20.56 3.62 -24.49
C ALA A 278 19.89 2.77 -23.39
N PRO A 279 18.61 2.41 -23.56
CA PRO A 279 17.96 1.47 -22.64
C PRO A 279 18.65 0.11 -22.73
N PHE A 280 18.72 -0.63 -21.61
CA PHE A 280 19.42 -1.92 -21.55
C PHE A 280 18.66 -2.95 -20.70
N ALA A 281 18.85 -4.24 -21.04
CA ALA A 281 18.33 -5.35 -20.26
C ALA A 281 19.09 -5.45 -18.93
N ALA A 282 18.35 -5.57 -17.82
CA ALA A 282 18.89 -5.62 -16.49
C ALA A 282 18.16 -6.65 -15.63
N HIS A 283 18.79 -7.03 -14.53
CA HIS A 283 18.17 -7.83 -13.48
C HIS A 283 18.61 -7.30 -12.10
N ALA A 284 17.72 -7.42 -11.11
CA ALA A 284 17.99 -7.10 -9.71
C ALA A 284 17.01 -7.82 -8.80
N PHE A 285 17.34 -7.91 -7.51
CA PHE A 285 16.43 -8.48 -6.51
C PHE A 285 15.44 -7.42 -6.03
N ASP A 286 14.17 -7.83 -5.91
CA ASP A 286 13.12 -7.03 -5.30
C ASP A 286 13.16 -7.09 -3.75
N ALA A 287 12.23 -6.39 -3.10
CA ALA A 287 12.15 -6.34 -1.63
C ALA A 287 11.90 -7.72 -0.99
N ASP A 288 11.29 -8.66 -1.71
CA ASP A 288 11.03 -10.04 -1.31
C ASP A 288 12.17 -11.01 -1.64
N GLY A 289 13.28 -10.49 -2.16
CA GLY A 289 14.46 -11.28 -2.53
C GLY A 289 14.25 -12.14 -3.79
N ARG A 290 13.24 -11.83 -4.63
CA ARG A 290 13.04 -12.46 -5.94
C ARG A 290 13.82 -11.70 -6.99
N GLU A 291 14.52 -12.43 -7.86
CA GLU A 291 15.20 -11.81 -9.00
C GLU A 291 14.19 -11.39 -10.07
N ARG A 292 14.25 -10.13 -10.49
CA ARG A 292 13.45 -9.56 -11.56
C ARG A 292 14.30 -9.23 -12.76
N SER A 293 13.81 -9.57 -13.96
CA SER A 293 14.41 -9.18 -15.23
C SER A 293 13.54 -8.13 -15.90
N PHE A 294 14.13 -7.03 -16.34
CA PHE A 294 13.41 -5.91 -16.92
C PHE A 294 14.29 -5.11 -17.88
N GLN A 295 13.66 -4.27 -18.70
CA GLN A 295 14.35 -3.25 -19.46
C GLN A 295 14.53 -2.01 -18.58
N ALA A 296 15.76 -1.61 -18.30
CA ALA A 296 16.04 -0.33 -17.66
C ALA A 296 15.91 0.77 -18.72
N ASP A 297 14.85 1.57 -18.60
CA ASP A 297 14.47 2.65 -19.52
C ASP A 297 13.82 3.82 -18.77
N ALA A 298 13.45 4.87 -19.50
CA ALA A 298 12.85 6.06 -18.94
C ALA A 298 11.49 5.79 -18.25
N SER A 299 10.66 4.87 -18.78
CA SER A 299 9.37 4.53 -18.18
C SER A 299 9.53 3.79 -16.85
N ARG A 300 10.58 2.96 -16.68
CA ARG A 300 10.90 2.29 -15.41
C ARG A 300 11.46 3.28 -14.39
N LEU A 301 12.20 4.29 -14.83
CA LEU A 301 12.57 5.39 -13.94
C LEU A 301 11.34 6.24 -13.57
N ALA A 302 10.43 6.47 -14.51
CA ALA A 302 9.18 7.17 -14.23
C ALA A 302 8.37 6.49 -13.11
N ILE A 303 8.20 5.15 -13.15
CA ILE A 303 7.45 4.46 -12.11
C ILE A 303 8.15 4.49 -10.75
N VAL A 304 9.49 4.51 -10.66
CA VAL A 304 10.23 4.72 -9.41
C VAL A 304 9.88 6.08 -8.80
N MET A 305 9.69 7.10 -9.63
CA MET A 305 9.43 8.47 -9.18
C MET A 305 7.94 8.75 -8.95
N PHE A 306 7.06 8.24 -9.79
CA PHE A 306 5.60 8.42 -9.66
C PHE A 306 4.95 7.41 -8.73
N GLY A 307 5.48 6.20 -8.60
CA GLY A 307 4.88 5.13 -7.81
C GLY A 307 4.73 5.47 -6.33
N SER A 308 3.71 4.90 -5.72
CA SER A 308 3.43 5.02 -4.29
C SER A 308 4.15 3.94 -3.45
N ALA A 309 4.50 2.81 -4.04
CA ALA A 309 5.19 1.71 -3.38
C ALA A 309 6.47 1.34 -4.16
N PRO A 310 7.59 1.16 -3.50
CA PRO A 310 7.89 1.44 -2.08
C PRO A 310 8.31 2.92 -1.86
N ALA A 311 7.36 3.83 -1.65
CA ALA A 311 7.60 5.28 -1.61
C ALA A 311 8.76 5.69 -0.68
N LEU A 312 8.88 5.04 0.49
CA LEU A 312 9.94 5.35 1.44
C LEU A 312 11.33 5.04 0.85
N ALA A 313 11.53 3.85 0.25
CA ALA A 313 12.82 3.48 -0.35
C ALA A 313 13.16 4.41 -1.53
N SER A 314 12.18 4.69 -2.42
CA SER A 314 12.38 5.60 -3.55
C SER A 314 12.81 6.99 -3.08
N VAL A 315 12.12 7.57 -2.09
CA VAL A 315 12.47 8.91 -1.57
C VAL A 315 13.81 8.91 -0.86
N LYS A 316 14.13 7.87 -0.06
CA LYS A 316 15.42 7.78 0.64
C LYS A 316 16.62 7.63 -0.30
N GLU A 317 16.46 6.97 -1.44
CA GLU A 317 17.58 6.41 -2.18
C GLU A 317 17.76 6.96 -3.59
N VAL A 318 16.71 7.49 -4.26
CA VAL A 318 16.77 7.83 -5.69
C VAL A 318 17.87 8.83 -6.00
N ASP A 319 18.11 9.84 -5.16
CA ASP A 319 19.16 10.83 -5.32
C ASP A 319 20.55 10.20 -5.33
N ALA A 320 20.86 9.44 -4.27
CA ALA A 320 22.16 8.76 -4.16
C ALA A 320 22.31 7.65 -5.21
N ALA A 321 21.23 6.96 -5.57
CA ALA A 321 21.22 5.92 -6.61
C ALA A 321 21.49 6.51 -8.00
N ALA A 322 20.94 7.69 -8.31
CA ALA A 322 21.21 8.39 -9.55
C ALA A 322 22.69 8.83 -9.64
N ARG A 323 23.24 9.36 -8.56
CA ARG A 323 24.67 9.74 -8.49
C ARG A 323 25.60 8.52 -8.61
N ALA A 324 25.24 7.41 -7.95
CA ALA A 324 25.99 6.15 -8.05
C ALA A 324 25.94 5.60 -9.48
N PHE A 325 24.78 5.62 -10.14
CA PHE A 325 24.62 5.20 -11.53
C PHE A 325 25.53 5.99 -12.47
N HIS A 326 25.57 7.31 -12.31
CA HIS A 326 26.42 8.19 -13.10
C HIS A 326 27.93 7.94 -12.84
N ALA A 327 28.28 7.51 -11.63
CA ALA A 327 29.64 7.07 -11.26
C ALA A 327 29.96 5.61 -11.69
N GLY A 328 29.04 4.93 -12.41
CA GLY A 328 29.23 3.57 -12.92
C GLY A 328 28.72 2.45 -12.01
N ASP A 329 28.15 2.75 -10.85
CA ASP A 329 27.49 1.78 -9.98
C ASP A 329 25.97 1.78 -10.20
N ARG A 330 25.51 0.84 -11.00
CA ARG A 330 24.10 0.71 -11.39
C ARG A 330 23.23 -0.03 -10.35
N ALA A 331 23.85 -0.78 -9.44
CA ALA A 331 23.13 -1.69 -8.53
C ALA A 331 22.04 -1.01 -7.69
N PRO A 332 22.25 0.18 -7.07
CA PRO A 332 21.22 0.83 -6.27
C PRO A 332 19.98 1.21 -7.07
N LEU A 333 20.15 1.79 -8.26
CA LEU A 333 19.00 2.19 -9.10
C LEU A 333 18.25 0.98 -9.66
N LEU A 334 18.96 -0.05 -10.10
CA LEU A 334 18.33 -1.27 -10.61
C LEU A 334 17.53 -1.98 -9.52
N ARG A 335 18.01 -1.98 -8.27
CA ARG A 335 17.24 -2.50 -7.14
C ARG A 335 15.95 -1.69 -6.91
N LEU A 336 16.00 -0.36 -6.93
CA LEU A 336 14.79 0.47 -6.79
C LEU A 336 13.78 0.19 -7.90
N ILE A 337 14.22 -0.02 -9.14
CA ILE A 337 13.34 -0.42 -10.24
C ILE A 337 12.70 -1.79 -9.96
N ALA A 338 13.51 -2.79 -9.56
CA ALA A 338 13.01 -4.13 -9.25
C ALA A 338 11.99 -4.12 -8.09
N GLU A 339 12.27 -3.36 -7.02
CA GLU A 339 11.38 -3.20 -5.86
C GLU A 339 10.06 -2.52 -6.24
N THR A 340 10.10 -1.53 -7.12
CA THR A 340 8.89 -0.84 -7.59
C THR A 340 8.07 -1.74 -8.49
N LEU A 341 8.70 -2.47 -9.41
CA LEU A 341 8.03 -3.42 -10.30
C LEU A 341 7.39 -4.58 -9.52
N SER A 342 7.96 -5.00 -8.38
CA SER A 342 7.38 -6.09 -7.59
C SER A 342 6.01 -5.74 -7.01
N GLY A 343 5.74 -4.48 -6.76
CA GLY A 343 4.42 -4.00 -6.34
C GLY A 343 3.38 -3.95 -7.46
N VAL A 344 3.83 -4.02 -8.71
CA VAL A 344 3.00 -3.88 -9.92
C VAL A 344 2.96 -5.18 -10.73
N ASP A 345 4.12 -5.83 -10.91
CA ASP A 345 4.27 -7.07 -11.67
C ASP A 345 4.23 -8.29 -10.73
N SER A 346 3.35 -8.31 -9.75
CA SER A 346 3.27 -9.44 -8.83
C SER A 346 2.48 -10.57 -9.47
N ARG A 347 3.19 -11.50 -10.12
CA ARG A 347 2.60 -12.80 -10.41
C ARG A 347 2.49 -13.57 -9.10
N ASP A 348 1.33 -13.47 -8.45
CA ASP A 348 0.92 -14.43 -7.43
C ASP A 348 -0.05 -15.41 -8.08
N PRO A 349 0.37 -16.65 -8.40
CA PRO A 349 -0.52 -17.64 -8.98
C PRO A 349 -1.69 -18.00 -8.06
N ASP A 350 -1.56 -17.68 -6.77
CA ASP A 350 -2.57 -17.88 -5.74
C ASP A 350 -3.29 -16.55 -5.39
N ALA A 351 -3.19 -15.53 -6.25
CA ALA A 351 -3.85 -14.24 -6.03
C ALA A 351 -5.36 -14.44 -5.87
N ASP A 352 -5.82 -14.22 -4.64
CA ASP A 352 -7.21 -14.44 -4.24
C ASP A 352 -8.03 -13.18 -4.52
N PRO A 353 -9.00 -13.22 -5.47
CA PRO A 353 -9.86 -12.08 -5.77
C PRO A 353 -10.70 -11.63 -4.57
N ALA A 354 -10.88 -12.50 -3.57
CA ALA A 354 -11.55 -12.13 -2.32
C ALA A 354 -10.68 -11.24 -1.41
N LYS A 355 -9.37 -11.17 -1.61
CA LYS A 355 -8.48 -10.26 -0.88
C LYS A 355 -8.27 -8.94 -1.61
N TRP A 356 -8.23 -8.99 -2.93
CA TRP A 356 -8.21 -7.85 -3.83
C TRP A 356 -8.70 -8.27 -5.21
N SER A 357 -9.75 -7.62 -5.71
CA SER A 357 -10.35 -7.94 -7.01
C SER A 357 -9.82 -7.03 -8.11
N ALA A 358 -8.96 -7.55 -8.96
CA ALA A 358 -8.51 -6.89 -10.19
C ALA A 358 -9.70 -6.57 -11.11
N GLY A 359 -10.69 -7.46 -11.15
CA GLY A 359 -11.91 -7.27 -11.94
C GLY A 359 -12.74 -6.09 -11.48
N LEU A 360 -12.91 -5.91 -10.16
CA LEU A 360 -13.60 -4.72 -9.64
C LEU A 360 -12.77 -3.46 -9.88
N ALA A 361 -11.46 -3.51 -9.64
CA ALA A 361 -10.59 -2.36 -9.89
C ALA A 361 -10.73 -1.87 -11.33
N ALA A 362 -10.69 -2.77 -12.31
CA ALA A 362 -10.90 -2.43 -13.72
C ALA A 362 -12.32 -1.89 -13.98
N ALA A 363 -13.36 -2.49 -13.39
CA ALA A 363 -14.75 -2.05 -13.58
C ALA A 363 -14.97 -0.62 -13.06
N VAL A 364 -14.49 -0.32 -11.84
CA VAL A 364 -14.57 1.03 -11.25
C VAL A 364 -13.79 2.02 -12.10
N MET A 365 -12.54 1.72 -12.44
CA MET A 365 -11.68 2.64 -13.21
C MET A 365 -12.22 2.93 -14.61
N CYS A 366 -12.95 2.00 -15.21
CA CYS A 366 -13.52 2.22 -16.54
C CYS A 366 -14.96 2.77 -16.52
N GLN A 367 -15.67 2.67 -15.39
CA GLN A 367 -17.04 3.16 -15.27
C GLN A 367 -17.13 4.55 -14.65
N ASP A 368 -16.35 4.82 -13.59
CA ASP A 368 -16.58 5.97 -12.73
C ASP A 368 -15.84 7.25 -13.13
N PRO A 369 -14.49 7.27 -13.29
CA PRO A 369 -13.78 8.49 -13.65
C PRO A 369 -13.91 8.83 -15.14
N PRO A 370 -13.82 10.12 -15.51
CA PRO A 370 -13.71 10.54 -16.91
C PRO A 370 -12.49 9.91 -17.58
N GLN A 371 -12.65 9.48 -18.85
CA GLN A 371 -11.57 8.98 -19.71
C GLN A 371 -11.16 10.07 -20.71
N ILE A 372 -9.97 9.93 -21.34
CA ILE A 372 -9.53 10.84 -22.41
C ILE A 372 -10.24 10.56 -23.75
N PHE A 373 -11.14 9.59 -23.78
CA PHE A 373 -11.98 9.21 -24.92
C PHE A 373 -13.41 8.89 -24.46
N ASP A 374 -14.37 8.96 -25.38
CA ASP A 374 -15.77 8.66 -25.06
C ASP A 374 -16.02 7.15 -24.93
N MET A 375 -16.41 6.70 -23.75
CA MET A 375 -16.70 5.30 -23.44
C MET A 375 -17.92 4.73 -24.20
N ARG A 376 -18.74 5.57 -24.82
CA ARG A 376 -19.85 5.15 -25.68
C ARG A 376 -19.41 4.70 -27.07
N LEU A 377 -18.19 5.03 -27.48
CA LEU A 377 -17.61 4.62 -28.74
C LEU A 377 -17.18 3.16 -28.73
N ALA A 378 -17.15 2.53 -29.90
CA ALA A 378 -16.53 1.22 -30.07
C ALA A 378 -15.01 1.29 -29.81
N PRO A 379 -14.34 0.20 -29.35
CA PRO A 379 -12.92 0.21 -28.99
C PRO A 379 -11.99 0.82 -30.06
N ALA A 380 -12.19 0.47 -31.35
CA ALA A 380 -11.38 1.03 -32.43
C ALA A 380 -11.54 2.55 -32.59
N GLN A 381 -12.73 3.09 -32.33
CA GLN A 381 -13.00 4.52 -32.35
C GLN A 381 -12.38 5.23 -31.13
N ARG A 382 -12.41 4.58 -29.94
CA ARG A 382 -11.72 5.08 -28.73
C ARG A 382 -10.23 5.20 -28.96
N ALA A 383 -9.61 4.20 -29.62
CA ALA A 383 -8.19 4.24 -29.95
C ALA A 383 -7.85 5.42 -30.86
N ALA A 384 -8.66 5.68 -31.89
CA ALA A 384 -8.48 6.83 -32.78
C ALA A 384 -8.65 8.17 -32.04
N GLU A 385 -9.64 8.27 -31.15
CA GLU A 385 -9.85 9.46 -30.33
C GLU A 385 -8.71 9.68 -29.35
N ARG A 386 -8.27 8.65 -28.65
CA ARG A 386 -7.09 8.69 -27.79
C ARG A 386 -5.87 9.20 -28.54
N ASP A 387 -5.59 8.69 -29.73
CA ASP A 387 -4.41 9.10 -30.51
C ASP A 387 -4.48 10.58 -30.90
N ARG A 388 -5.67 11.05 -31.27
CA ARG A 388 -5.93 12.46 -31.55
C ARG A 388 -5.67 13.34 -30.31
N VAL A 389 -6.23 12.95 -29.15
CA VAL A 389 -6.11 13.68 -27.88
C VAL A 389 -4.67 13.70 -27.40
N LEU A 390 -3.96 12.57 -27.50
CA LEU A 390 -2.53 12.49 -27.17
C LEU A 390 -1.68 13.39 -28.07
N ALA A 391 -1.95 13.41 -29.39
CA ALA A 391 -1.22 14.26 -30.32
C ALA A 391 -1.45 15.74 -30.03
N GLU A 392 -2.66 16.14 -29.66
CA GLU A 392 -2.98 17.49 -29.22
C GLU A 392 -2.27 17.84 -27.91
N ARG A 393 -2.32 16.95 -26.91
CA ARG A 393 -1.68 17.17 -25.60
C ARG A 393 -0.17 17.34 -25.73
N ARG A 394 0.51 16.53 -26.55
CA ARG A 394 1.95 16.67 -26.83
C ARG A 394 2.32 18.03 -27.41
N ARG A 395 1.44 18.64 -28.20
CA ARG A 395 1.68 19.98 -28.77
C ARG A 395 1.40 21.10 -27.77
N SER A 396 0.26 21.01 -27.06
CA SER A 396 -0.24 22.11 -26.23
C SER A 396 0.30 22.09 -24.80
N PHE A 397 0.60 20.90 -24.28
CA PHE A 397 1.03 20.69 -22.88
C PHE A 397 2.09 19.58 -22.80
N PRO A 398 3.26 19.73 -23.47
CA PRO A 398 4.29 18.69 -23.52
C PRO A 398 4.83 18.33 -22.12
N ASP A 399 4.81 19.29 -21.20
CA ASP A 399 5.36 19.16 -19.84
C ASP A 399 4.37 18.62 -18.82
N THR A 400 3.23 18.03 -19.27
CA THR A 400 2.21 17.48 -18.35
C THR A 400 2.81 16.59 -17.28
N TYR A 401 3.80 15.76 -17.61
CA TYR A 401 4.45 14.83 -16.69
C TYR A 401 5.96 15.11 -16.51
N ALA A 402 6.43 16.34 -16.77
CA ALA A 402 7.85 16.68 -16.67
C ALA A 402 8.49 16.24 -15.34
N PRO A 403 9.75 15.72 -15.36
CA PRO A 403 10.70 15.69 -16.49
C PRO A 403 10.47 14.58 -17.53
N PHE A 404 9.44 13.76 -17.33
CA PHE A 404 9.07 12.68 -18.26
C PHE A 404 8.15 13.20 -19.37
N THR A 405 8.24 12.56 -20.53
CA THR A 405 7.30 12.78 -21.63
C THR A 405 5.96 12.07 -21.36
N ILE A 406 4.92 12.45 -22.11
CA ILE A 406 3.63 11.75 -22.07
C ILE A 406 3.79 10.27 -22.43
N ASP A 407 4.70 9.92 -23.36
CA ASP A 407 4.91 8.54 -23.78
C ASP A 407 5.68 7.71 -22.72
N GLU A 408 6.62 8.31 -22.01
CA GLU A 408 7.29 7.68 -20.89
C GLU A 408 6.34 7.41 -19.73
N TYR A 409 5.42 8.35 -19.43
CA TYR A 409 4.35 8.17 -18.47
C TYR A 409 3.41 7.02 -18.90
N ARG A 410 2.96 6.98 -20.15
CA ARG A 410 2.16 5.88 -20.70
C ARG A 410 2.87 4.53 -20.72
N GLY A 411 4.20 4.54 -20.76
CA GLY A 411 5.02 3.32 -20.69
C GLY A 411 5.08 2.68 -19.30
N MET A 412 4.55 3.35 -18.26
CA MET A 412 4.33 2.74 -16.96
C MET A 412 3.22 1.68 -17.04
N PRO A 413 3.13 0.73 -16.09
CA PRO A 413 2.01 -0.22 -16.01
C PRO A 413 0.65 0.46 -15.97
N LEU A 414 -0.40 -0.21 -16.48
CA LEU A 414 -1.75 0.37 -16.63
C LEU A 414 -2.42 0.78 -15.32
N ASP A 415 -2.03 0.21 -14.19
CA ASP A 415 -2.48 0.61 -12.86
C ASP A 415 -1.84 1.93 -12.35
N TYR A 416 -0.81 2.43 -13.05
CA TYR A 416 -0.21 3.74 -12.83
C TYR A 416 -0.46 4.73 -13.97
N SER A 417 -0.67 4.23 -15.19
CA SER A 417 -0.94 5.02 -16.40
C SER A 417 -2.34 4.72 -16.93
N PHE A 418 -3.34 5.38 -16.40
CA PHE A 418 -4.75 5.13 -16.71
C PHE A 418 -5.20 5.53 -18.12
N LEU A 419 -4.33 6.15 -18.94
CA LEU A 419 -4.70 6.75 -20.21
C LEU A 419 -5.19 5.74 -21.27
N ASP A 420 -4.75 4.48 -21.18
CA ASP A 420 -5.09 3.42 -22.15
C ASP A 420 -5.95 2.31 -21.55
N GLN A 421 -6.08 2.23 -20.22
CA GLN A 421 -6.60 1.07 -19.51
C GLN A 421 -7.96 0.60 -20.02
N CYS A 422 -8.86 1.50 -20.37
CA CYS A 422 -10.25 1.22 -20.70
C CYS A 422 -10.57 1.16 -22.20
N LEU A 423 -9.56 1.11 -23.07
CA LEU A 423 -9.75 1.10 -24.52
C LEU A 423 -10.66 -0.04 -24.98
N ASP A 424 -10.40 -1.26 -24.52
CA ASP A 424 -11.15 -2.47 -24.89
C ASP A 424 -12.27 -2.83 -23.90
N TRP A 425 -12.54 -1.96 -22.89
CA TRP A 425 -13.67 -2.17 -21.99
C TRP A 425 -14.99 -2.17 -22.78
N PRO A 426 -16.02 -2.98 -22.43
CA PRO A 426 -17.30 -3.00 -23.13
C PRO A 426 -17.92 -1.60 -23.30
N VAL A 427 -18.67 -1.42 -24.37
CA VAL A 427 -19.48 -0.22 -24.53
C VAL A 427 -20.55 -0.19 -23.45
N VAL A 428 -20.58 0.91 -22.69
CA VAL A 428 -21.55 1.06 -21.59
C VAL A 428 -22.96 1.27 -22.13
N PRO A 429 -23.98 0.63 -21.52
CA PRO A 429 -25.39 0.85 -21.87
C PRO A 429 -25.79 2.31 -21.66
N ALA A 430 -26.64 2.84 -22.48
CA ALA A 430 -27.16 4.21 -22.35
C ALA A 430 -27.91 4.46 -21.03
N SER A 431 -28.46 3.39 -20.41
CA SER A 431 -29.09 3.41 -19.09
C SER A 431 -28.11 3.56 -17.93
N HIS A 432 -26.82 3.25 -18.15
CA HIS A 432 -25.75 3.26 -17.14
C HIS A 432 -24.51 3.99 -17.70
N PRO A 433 -24.62 5.29 -17.97
CA PRO A 433 -23.53 6.04 -18.61
C PRO A 433 -22.30 6.11 -17.73
N ALA A 434 -21.11 5.96 -18.32
CA ALA A 434 -19.84 6.15 -17.62
C ALA A 434 -19.69 7.60 -17.13
N SER A 435 -18.86 7.78 -16.10
CA SER A 435 -18.53 9.09 -15.50
C SER A 435 -19.74 9.88 -14.97
N GLN A 436 -20.78 9.18 -14.50
CA GLN A 436 -21.99 9.76 -13.92
C GLN A 436 -22.34 9.14 -12.57
N VAL A 437 -21.37 9.09 -11.66
CA VAL A 437 -21.54 8.52 -10.32
C VAL A 437 -22.44 9.35 -9.40
N VAL A 438 -22.59 10.64 -9.71
CA VAL A 438 -23.44 11.62 -9.00
C VAL A 438 -24.24 12.47 -10.01
N ALA A 439 -25.29 13.12 -9.53
CA ALA A 439 -26.02 14.08 -10.37
C ALA A 439 -25.13 15.25 -10.76
N ARG A 440 -25.25 15.75 -12.00
CA ARG A 440 -24.40 16.84 -12.54
C ARG A 440 -24.34 18.11 -11.68
N ASN A 441 -25.40 18.41 -10.94
CA ASN A 441 -25.52 19.60 -10.10
C ASN A 441 -25.57 19.25 -8.63
N ALA A 442 -25.05 18.09 -8.23
CA ALA A 442 -25.00 17.70 -6.82
C ALA A 442 -24.09 18.68 -6.06
N ALA A 443 -24.63 19.23 -4.96
CA ALA A 443 -23.89 20.10 -4.07
C ALA A 443 -23.49 19.35 -2.79
N TYR A 444 -22.28 19.58 -2.34
CA TYR A 444 -21.82 19.01 -1.08
C TYR A 444 -22.66 19.59 0.09
N PRO A 445 -23.14 18.74 0.99
CA PRO A 445 -23.99 19.14 2.10
C PRO A 445 -23.19 19.85 3.21
N GLU A 446 -23.91 20.47 4.15
CA GLU A 446 -23.38 21.11 5.37
C GLU A 446 -22.89 20.07 6.39
N VAL A 447 -22.11 19.10 5.95
CA VAL A 447 -21.54 18.04 6.80
C VAL A 447 -20.10 18.42 7.15
N PRO A 448 -19.69 18.38 8.43
CA PRO A 448 -18.29 18.56 8.80
C PRO A 448 -17.40 17.56 8.09
N ALA A 449 -16.33 18.05 7.44
CA ALA A 449 -15.42 17.22 6.68
C ALA A 449 -13.95 17.51 7.05
N LEU A 450 -13.20 16.45 7.37
CA LEU A 450 -11.76 16.52 7.58
C LEU A 450 -11.05 15.82 6.44
N VAL A 451 -10.18 16.54 5.74
CA VAL A 451 -9.26 15.99 4.74
C VAL A 451 -7.87 15.90 5.33
N VAL A 452 -7.29 14.71 5.34
CA VAL A 452 -5.89 14.47 5.77
C VAL A 452 -5.06 14.18 4.53
N SER A 453 -3.97 14.93 4.34
CA SER A 453 -3.07 14.77 3.19
C SER A 453 -1.64 14.58 3.64
N GLY A 454 -0.89 13.72 2.98
CA GLY A 454 0.56 13.62 3.16
C GLY A 454 1.29 14.63 2.28
N GLU A 455 2.26 15.36 2.84
CA GLU A 455 3.01 16.37 2.08
C GLU A 455 3.84 15.76 0.93
N LEU A 456 4.27 14.51 1.08
CA LEU A 456 5.06 13.76 0.09
C LEU A 456 4.20 12.80 -0.75
N ASP A 457 2.87 12.89 -0.63
CA ASP A 457 1.95 12.11 -1.44
C ASP A 457 1.85 12.70 -2.84
N ASN A 458 2.18 11.91 -3.86
CA ASN A 458 2.03 12.28 -5.25
C ASN A 458 0.92 11.49 -5.98
N MET A 459 0.18 10.65 -5.26
CA MET A 459 -0.97 9.89 -5.80
C MET A 459 -2.28 10.63 -5.53
N THR A 460 -2.47 11.08 -4.28
CA THR A 460 -3.60 11.91 -3.86
C THR A 460 -3.01 13.18 -3.25
N THR A 461 -2.71 14.12 -4.11
CA THR A 461 -1.81 15.23 -3.79
C THR A 461 -2.40 16.20 -2.77
N VAL A 462 -1.54 16.99 -2.14
CA VAL A 462 -1.99 18.10 -1.27
C VAL A 462 -2.96 19.05 -2.02
N ALA A 463 -2.71 19.27 -3.32
CA ALA A 463 -3.56 20.12 -4.15
C ALA A 463 -4.95 19.50 -4.37
N ASP A 464 -5.00 18.19 -4.59
CA ASP A 464 -6.26 17.44 -4.74
C ASP A 464 -7.05 17.45 -3.43
N GLY A 465 -6.41 17.15 -2.30
CA GLY A 465 -7.02 17.24 -0.98
C GLY A 465 -7.54 18.66 -0.66
N ALA A 466 -6.82 19.70 -1.09
CA ALA A 466 -7.28 21.08 -0.94
C ALA A 466 -8.52 21.37 -1.82
N ALA A 467 -8.59 20.80 -3.02
CA ALA A 467 -9.76 20.91 -3.88
C ALA A 467 -10.99 20.26 -3.24
N VAL A 468 -10.83 19.05 -2.71
CA VAL A 468 -11.88 18.33 -1.98
C VAL A 468 -12.33 19.11 -0.74
N ALA A 469 -11.39 19.58 0.10
CA ALA A 469 -11.75 20.35 1.29
C ALA A 469 -12.54 21.64 0.97
N ARG A 470 -12.22 22.32 -0.13
CA ARG A 470 -12.97 23.50 -0.58
C ARG A 470 -14.37 23.19 -1.12
N ALA A 471 -14.59 21.96 -1.60
CA ALA A 471 -15.90 21.57 -2.10
C ALA A 471 -16.93 21.39 -0.95
N PHE A 472 -16.47 21.00 0.23
CA PHE A 472 -17.33 20.91 1.42
C PHE A 472 -17.50 22.29 2.09
N PRO A 473 -18.74 22.75 2.39
CA PRO A 473 -18.96 24.01 3.10
C PRO A 473 -18.24 24.12 4.44
N HIS A 474 -18.11 22.99 5.17
CA HIS A 474 -17.37 22.87 6.43
C HIS A 474 -16.12 22.00 6.31
N GLY A 475 -15.48 22.00 5.13
CA GLY A 475 -14.27 21.24 4.88
C GLY A 475 -13.02 21.86 5.51
N ARG A 476 -12.19 21.01 6.11
CA ARG A 476 -10.87 21.38 6.68
C ARG A 476 -9.82 20.42 6.18
N GLN A 477 -8.73 20.94 5.63
CA GLN A 477 -7.56 20.13 5.26
C GLN A 477 -6.47 20.26 6.33
N VAL A 478 -5.86 19.13 6.68
CA VAL A 478 -4.60 19.09 7.45
C VAL A 478 -3.56 18.33 6.62
N VAL A 479 -2.40 18.96 6.46
CA VAL A 479 -1.26 18.38 5.74
C VAL A 479 -0.26 17.85 6.76
N ILE A 480 0.03 16.56 6.73
CA ILE A 480 1.04 15.93 7.57
C ILE A 480 2.40 16.12 6.89
N ALA A 481 3.27 16.93 7.50
CA ALA A 481 4.63 17.14 6.99
C ALA A 481 5.38 15.81 6.86
N ASN A 482 6.14 15.63 5.78
CA ASN A 482 6.87 14.40 5.47
C ASN A 482 6.02 13.12 5.45
N GLY A 483 4.68 13.25 5.45
CA GLY A 483 3.71 12.15 5.31
C GLY A 483 3.63 11.68 3.86
N PHE A 484 3.43 10.38 3.70
CA PHE A 484 3.16 9.74 2.40
C PHE A 484 1.66 9.52 2.20
N HIS A 485 1.31 8.61 1.30
CA HIS A 485 -0.06 8.22 1.02
C HIS A 485 -0.71 7.57 2.24
N VAL A 486 -1.88 8.06 2.67
CA VAL A 486 -2.66 7.63 3.85
C VAL A 486 -1.91 7.84 5.18
N ASN A 487 -2.44 8.71 6.04
CA ASN A 487 -1.71 9.21 7.21
C ASN A 487 -2.36 8.91 8.57
N ALA A 488 -3.55 8.29 8.61
CA ALA A 488 -4.22 7.94 9.87
C ALA A 488 -4.12 6.46 10.23
N LEU A 489 -3.79 5.57 9.29
CA LEU A 489 -3.68 4.14 9.53
C LEU A 489 -2.34 3.76 10.20
N PRO A 490 -2.22 2.57 10.82
CA PRO A 490 -1.04 2.16 11.58
C PRO A 490 0.30 2.16 10.83
N ARG A 491 0.26 2.14 9.49
CA ARG A 491 1.46 2.19 8.64
C ARG A 491 2.01 3.61 8.44
N ALA A 492 1.27 4.64 8.85
CA ALA A 492 1.74 6.02 8.77
C ALA A 492 2.99 6.23 9.63
N ARG A 493 3.92 7.07 9.12
CA ARG A 493 5.17 7.39 9.83
C ARG A 493 4.98 8.23 11.09
N SER A 494 3.85 8.93 11.20
CA SER A 494 3.52 9.79 12.33
C SER A 494 2.17 9.39 12.93
N PRO A 495 2.01 9.33 14.24
CA PRO A 495 0.72 9.07 14.88
C PRO A 495 -0.26 10.26 14.77
N CYS A 496 0.23 11.42 14.34
CA CYS A 496 -0.53 12.67 14.31
C CYS A 496 -1.82 12.55 13.50
N GLY A 497 -1.78 11.95 12.30
CA GLY A 497 -2.97 11.76 11.48
C GLY A 497 -4.06 10.98 12.21
N ALA A 498 -3.70 9.86 12.84
CA ALA A 498 -4.62 9.05 13.64
C ALA A 498 -5.21 9.82 14.84
N GLU A 499 -4.40 10.64 15.52
CA GLU A 499 -4.85 11.45 16.67
C GLU A 499 -5.82 12.53 16.24
N LEU A 500 -5.57 13.22 15.14
CA LEU A 500 -6.46 14.24 14.57
C LEU A 500 -7.78 13.63 14.11
N VAL A 501 -7.74 12.50 13.41
CA VAL A 501 -8.94 11.77 12.96
C VAL A 501 -9.80 11.35 14.16
N ARG A 502 -9.21 10.74 15.18
CA ARG A 502 -9.93 10.32 16.40
C ARG A 502 -10.60 11.50 17.09
N ARG A 503 -9.86 12.60 17.26
CA ARG A 503 -10.41 13.83 17.87
C ARG A 503 -11.58 14.36 17.06
N PHE A 504 -11.42 14.47 15.73
CA PHE A 504 -12.49 14.96 14.87
C PHE A 504 -13.73 14.06 14.92
N LEU A 505 -13.57 12.74 14.86
CA LEU A 505 -14.67 11.79 15.00
C LEU A 505 -15.38 11.87 16.38
N GLU A 506 -14.66 12.27 17.42
CA GLU A 506 -15.23 12.42 18.76
C GLU A 506 -15.95 13.77 18.92
N THR A 507 -15.31 14.87 18.50
CA THR A 507 -15.71 16.25 18.85
C THR A 507 -16.24 17.09 17.68
N LEU A 508 -16.06 16.65 16.43
CA LEU A 508 -16.24 17.41 15.17
C LEU A 508 -15.28 18.59 15.02
N GLU A 509 -14.27 18.67 15.87
CA GLU A 509 -13.26 19.73 15.86
C GLU A 509 -11.89 19.14 15.54
N VAL A 510 -11.15 19.78 14.64
CA VAL A 510 -9.78 19.36 14.31
C VAL A 510 -8.84 19.62 15.48
N GLY A 511 -9.04 20.73 16.20
CA GLY A 511 -8.26 21.14 17.36
C GLY A 511 -6.82 21.53 17.00
N ASP A 512 -5.87 21.21 17.89
CA ASP A 512 -4.45 21.53 17.71
C ASP A 512 -3.81 20.64 16.63
N THR A 513 -3.25 21.28 15.60
CA THR A 513 -2.61 20.63 14.46
C THR A 513 -1.07 20.74 14.46
N ARG A 514 -0.46 21.23 15.53
CA ARG A 514 1.02 21.43 15.60
C ARG A 514 1.79 20.12 15.36
N CYS A 515 1.24 18.99 15.76
CA CYS A 515 1.85 17.69 15.49
C CYS A 515 2.04 17.40 13.99
N ALA A 516 1.16 17.93 13.14
CA ALA A 516 1.25 17.72 11.68
C ALA A 516 2.50 18.37 11.09
N ALA A 517 2.89 19.54 11.57
CA ALA A 517 4.11 20.22 11.15
C ALA A 517 5.40 19.61 11.77
N ALA A 518 5.25 18.88 12.89
CA ALA A 518 6.37 18.32 13.66
C ALA A 518 6.79 16.90 13.21
N ALA A 519 6.14 16.32 12.19
CA ALA A 519 6.49 14.98 11.70
C ALA A 519 7.94 14.95 11.14
N ALA A 520 8.67 13.90 11.52
CA ALA A 520 10.09 13.78 11.22
C ALA A 520 10.38 13.76 9.71
N PRO A 521 11.42 14.48 9.23
CA PRO A 521 11.84 14.43 7.84
C PRO A 521 12.35 13.02 7.46
N VAL A 522 12.29 12.70 6.17
CA VAL A 522 12.89 11.50 5.63
C VAL A 522 14.40 11.70 5.59
N ARG A 523 15.17 10.82 6.22
CA ARG A 523 16.63 10.82 6.12
C ARG A 523 17.05 10.12 4.84
N LEU A 524 17.68 10.84 3.92
CA LEU A 524 18.14 10.31 2.66
C LEU A 524 19.48 9.58 2.83
N VAL A 525 19.68 8.55 2.02
CA VAL A 525 21.00 7.92 1.86
C VAL A 525 21.97 8.94 1.26
N GLY A 526 23.10 9.16 1.92
CA GLY A 526 24.09 10.16 1.49
C GLY A 526 24.84 9.75 0.22
N SER A 527 25.25 8.49 0.14
CA SER A 527 25.93 7.90 -1.02
C SER A 527 25.85 6.39 -0.95
N PHE A 528 26.01 5.72 -2.08
CA PHE A 528 26.20 4.27 -2.17
C PHE A 528 27.68 3.95 -2.36
N ALA A 529 28.41 3.85 -1.23
CA ALA A 529 29.80 3.47 -1.25
C ALA A 529 29.98 2.01 -1.71
N ARG A 530 30.98 1.75 -2.55
CA ARG A 530 31.36 0.38 -2.91
C ARG A 530 32.22 -0.27 -1.84
N HIS A 531 33.06 0.52 -1.17
CA HIS A 531 33.93 0.05 -0.09
C HIS A 531 33.75 0.90 1.17
N ALA A 532 33.88 0.27 2.33
CA ALA A 532 33.71 0.94 3.62
C ALA A 532 34.67 2.12 3.80
N ALA A 533 35.85 2.08 3.16
CA ALA A 533 36.84 3.15 3.20
C ALA A 533 36.36 4.48 2.58
N GLU A 534 35.33 4.45 1.73
CA GLU A 534 34.74 5.62 1.07
C GLU A 534 33.75 6.37 1.97
N LEU A 535 33.35 5.76 3.09
CA LEU A 535 32.40 6.36 4.03
C LEU A 535 33.09 7.28 5.03
N GLU A 536 32.33 8.24 5.56
CA GLU A 536 32.79 9.00 6.74
C GLU A 536 32.82 8.08 7.97
N PRO A 537 33.87 8.22 8.83
CA PRO A 537 33.94 7.46 10.05
C PRO A 537 32.83 7.88 11.03
N ALA A 538 32.26 6.92 11.77
CA ALA A 538 31.41 7.24 12.90
C ALA A 538 32.19 8.06 13.93
N GLU A 539 31.52 8.99 14.64
CA GLU A 539 32.13 9.82 15.67
C GLU A 539 32.49 8.96 16.90
N GLY A 540 33.79 8.90 17.21
CA GLY A 540 34.27 8.20 18.40
C GLY A 540 33.96 8.97 19.68
N LEU A 541 33.31 8.32 20.65
CA LEU A 541 33.05 8.88 21.98
C LEU A 541 34.25 8.70 22.90
N ALA A 542 34.25 9.34 24.07
CA ALA A 542 35.40 9.39 25.00
C ALA A 542 36.03 8.03 25.35
N SER A 543 35.27 6.94 25.33
CA SER A 543 35.78 5.58 25.63
C SER A 543 36.14 4.77 24.37
N ASN A 544 36.11 5.39 23.19
CA ASN A 544 36.44 4.71 21.93
C ASN A 544 37.98 4.47 21.82
N GLN A 545 38.32 3.29 21.34
CA GLN A 545 39.71 2.88 21.05
C GLN A 545 39.88 2.44 19.59
N ALA A 546 38.79 2.41 18.83
CA ALA A 546 38.83 2.04 17.43
C ALA A 546 39.47 3.16 16.59
N SER A 547 40.20 2.77 15.57
CA SER A 547 40.78 3.68 14.59
C SER A 547 39.74 4.21 13.60
N ASP A 548 40.03 5.28 12.88
CA ASP A 548 39.15 5.83 11.84
C ASP A 548 38.79 4.80 10.77
N VAL A 549 39.72 3.92 10.39
CA VAL A 549 39.41 2.81 9.49
C VAL A 549 38.32 1.89 10.06
N GLN A 550 38.44 1.50 11.33
CA GLN A 550 37.44 0.66 12.01
C GLN A 550 36.12 1.40 12.14
N LEU A 551 36.12 2.70 12.39
CA LEU A 551 34.92 3.54 12.46
C LEU A 551 34.22 3.68 11.09
N ARG A 552 34.93 3.65 9.96
CA ARG A 552 34.34 3.60 8.60
C ARG A 552 33.62 2.26 8.34
N PHE A 553 34.23 1.15 8.74
CA PHE A 553 33.57 -0.16 8.68
C PHE A 553 32.36 -0.24 9.61
N LEU A 554 32.41 0.46 10.74
CA LEU A 554 31.26 0.60 11.64
C LEU A 554 30.11 1.36 10.96
N SER A 555 30.40 2.48 10.27
CA SER A 555 29.43 3.22 9.45
C SER A 555 28.78 2.31 8.41
N ALA A 556 29.58 1.51 7.68
CA ALA A 556 29.07 0.55 6.71
C ALA A 556 28.11 -0.49 7.34
N ALA A 557 28.43 -0.99 8.55
CA ALA A 557 27.59 -1.96 9.24
C ALA A 557 26.24 -1.36 9.66
N VAL A 558 26.21 -0.12 10.15
CA VAL A 558 24.99 0.59 10.52
C VAL A 558 24.15 0.89 9.28
N LEU A 559 24.76 1.33 8.18
CA LEU A 559 24.08 1.55 6.90
C LEU A 559 23.51 0.24 6.33
N THR A 560 24.23 -0.89 6.46
CA THR A 560 23.69 -2.22 6.12
C THR A 560 22.43 -2.55 6.91
N ALA A 561 22.42 -2.28 8.21
CA ALA A 561 21.25 -2.50 9.06
C ALA A 561 20.09 -1.56 8.67
N GLY A 562 20.37 -0.28 8.39
CA GLY A 562 19.39 0.70 7.95
C GLY A 562 18.77 0.37 6.58
N ASP A 563 19.58 -0.16 5.66
CA ASP A 563 19.14 -0.66 4.37
C ASP A 563 18.08 -1.76 4.52
N VAL A 564 18.35 -2.73 5.38
CA VAL A 564 17.40 -3.81 5.69
C VAL A 564 16.13 -3.26 6.36
N VAL A 565 16.26 -2.33 7.31
CA VAL A 565 15.09 -1.69 7.98
C VAL A 565 14.21 -0.95 6.96
N THR A 566 14.80 -0.30 5.97
CA THR A 566 14.04 0.37 4.89
C THR A 566 13.17 -0.63 4.12
N ARG A 567 13.66 -1.84 3.86
CA ARG A 567 12.92 -2.90 3.13
C ARG A 567 11.80 -3.56 3.94
N LEU A 568 11.78 -3.40 5.26
CA LEU A 568 10.66 -3.93 6.07
C LEU A 568 9.29 -3.36 5.66
N HIS A 569 9.26 -2.17 5.06
CA HIS A 569 8.02 -1.51 4.62
C HIS A 569 7.42 -2.14 3.35
N GLY A 570 8.25 -2.67 2.45
CA GLY A 570 7.81 -3.26 1.17
C GLY A 570 7.88 -4.79 1.13
N ASN A 571 8.35 -5.45 2.20
CA ASN A 571 8.53 -6.89 2.21
C ASN A 571 7.27 -7.64 2.65
N SER A 572 6.81 -8.56 1.82
CA SER A 572 5.64 -9.41 2.06
C SER A 572 5.99 -10.87 2.34
N SER A 573 7.12 -11.35 1.81
CA SER A 573 7.52 -12.77 1.88
C SER A 573 8.18 -13.16 3.21
N GLY A 574 8.66 -12.20 3.99
CA GLY A 574 9.50 -12.47 5.17
C GLY A 574 10.97 -12.80 4.83
N HIS A 575 11.39 -12.59 3.59
CA HIS A 575 12.74 -12.83 3.10
C HIS A 575 13.24 -11.66 2.27
N GLY A 576 14.56 -11.41 2.23
CA GLY A 576 15.14 -10.40 1.37
C GLY A 576 16.64 -10.62 1.15
N VAL A 577 17.20 -9.83 0.25
CA VAL A 577 18.62 -9.88 -0.18
C VAL A 577 19.26 -8.51 0.04
N GLY A 578 20.51 -8.47 0.49
CA GLY A 578 21.27 -7.21 0.60
C GLY A 578 21.61 -6.63 -0.77
N LEU A 579 21.92 -5.33 -0.82
CA LEU A 579 22.25 -4.62 -2.06
C LEU A 579 23.30 -5.32 -2.91
N ARG A 580 24.33 -5.88 -2.27
CA ARG A 580 25.45 -6.57 -2.92
C ARG A 580 25.57 -8.03 -2.50
N GLY A 581 24.48 -8.62 -1.99
CA GLY A 581 24.40 -10.01 -1.59
C GLY A 581 24.15 -10.24 -0.11
N GLY A 582 24.17 -11.53 0.28
CA GLY A 582 23.71 -11.97 1.59
C GLY A 582 22.19 -11.97 1.67
N ARG A 583 21.64 -12.46 2.77
CA ARG A 583 20.19 -12.65 2.94
C ARG A 583 19.73 -12.19 4.32
N PHE A 584 18.44 -11.85 4.42
CA PHE A 584 17.80 -11.62 5.71
C PHE A 584 16.41 -12.27 5.76
N THR A 585 15.96 -12.57 6.97
CA THR A 585 14.61 -13.08 7.21
C THR A 585 13.90 -12.23 8.24
N ILE A 586 12.58 -12.06 8.09
CA ILE A 586 11.74 -11.21 8.92
C ILE A 586 10.68 -12.07 9.60
N VAL A 587 10.52 -11.90 10.91
CA VAL A 587 9.44 -12.53 11.69
C VAL A 587 8.66 -11.42 12.38
N LYS A 588 7.37 -11.31 12.06
CA LYS A 588 6.46 -10.37 12.74
C LYS A 588 6.04 -10.99 14.08
N ARG A 589 6.19 -10.24 15.16
CA ARG A 589 5.69 -10.56 16.51
C ARG A 589 4.85 -9.42 17.04
N ASN A 590 4.06 -9.66 18.09
CA ASN A 590 3.21 -8.63 18.70
C ASN A 590 4.03 -7.36 19.01
N GLY A 591 3.78 -6.27 18.29
CA GLY A 591 4.42 -4.98 18.50
C GLY A 591 5.86 -4.83 18.00
N ALA A 592 6.44 -5.82 17.28
CA ALA A 592 7.80 -5.74 16.74
C ALA A 592 8.00 -6.58 15.48
N GLN A 593 9.03 -6.21 14.69
CA GLN A 593 9.59 -7.03 13.62
C GLN A 593 10.99 -7.47 14.03
N LEU A 594 11.22 -8.78 14.02
CA LEU A 594 12.54 -9.38 14.26
C LEU A 594 13.17 -9.75 12.94
N VAL A 595 14.41 -9.34 12.72
CA VAL A 595 15.16 -9.60 11.50
C VAL A 595 16.42 -10.37 11.85
N ARG A 596 16.70 -11.42 11.09
CA ARG A 596 17.97 -12.13 11.11
C ARG A 596 18.74 -11.81 9.84
N LEU A 597 19.97 -11.35 10.00
CA LEU A 597 20.92 -11.06 8.93
C LEU A 597 21.87 -12.24 8.77
N ASP A 598 22.15 -12.64 7.53
CA ASP A 598 23.09 -13.68 7.16
C ASP A 598 24.00 -13.17 6.06
N ALA A 599 25.22 -12.74 6.44
CA ALA A 599 26.23 -12.16 5.56
C ALA A 599 25.69 -11.10 4.58
N VAL A 600 24.89 -10.15 5.09
CA VAL A 600 24.32 -9.06 4.27
C VAL A 600 25.42 -8.07 3.88
N HIS A 601 25.51 -7.76 2.59
CA HIS A 601 26.45 -6.81 2.02
C HIS A 601 25.74 -5.55 1.53
N TRP A 602 26.12 -4.39 2.06
CA TRP A 602 25.80 -3.09 1.51
C TRP A 602 27.01 -2.49 0.78
N THR A 603 28.24 -2.71 1.32
CA THR A 603 29.52 -2.52 0.62
C THR A 603 30.09 -3.88 0.17
N GLU A 604 31.04 -3.87 -0.76
CA GLU A 604 31.64 -5.10 -1.32
C GLU A 604 32.58 -5.81 -0.32
N ASP A 605 33.17 -5.06 0.60
CA ASP A 605 34.25 -5.49 1.51
C ASP A 605 33.81 -5.80 2.94
N LEU A 606 32.50 -5.72 3.23
CA LEU A 606 31.94 -6.00 4.56
C LEU A 606 30.71 -6.88 4.49
N ALA A 607 30.74 -8.00 5.20
CA ALA A 607 29.57 -8.84 5.47
C ALA A 607 29.05 -8.62 6.90
N VAL A 608 27.75 -8.39 7.04
CA VAL A 608 27.07 -8.16 8.31
C VAL A 608 26.09 -9.28 8.59
N SER A 609 26.25 -9.96 9.73
CA SER A 609 25.34 -10.99 10.24
C SER A 609 24.81 -10.56 11.60
N GLY A 610 23.70 -11.15 12.06
CA GLY A 610 23.17 -10.89 13.39
C GLY A 610 21.66 -10.73 13.44
N THR A 611 21.19 -9.91 14.36
CA THR A 611 19.75 -9.70 14.56
C THR A 611 19.42 -8.22 14.73
N LEU A 612 18.26 -7.82 14.21
CA LEU A 612 17.64 -6.52 14.44
C LEU A 612 16.24 -6.74 15.02
N GLU A 613 15.82 -5.83 15.87
CA GLU A 613 14.46 -5.71 16.36
C GLU A 613 13.96 -4.29 16.14
N LYS A 614 12.88 -4.12 15.37
CA LYS A 614 12.19 -2.84 15.16
C LYS A 614 10.84 -2.88 15.86
N THR A 615 10.61 -1.97 16.81
CA THR A 615 9.28 -1.79 17.43
C THR A 615 8.31 -1.16 16.44
N LEU A 616 7.05 -1.62 16.48
CA LEU A 616 5.97 -1.04 15.69
C LEU A 616 5.25 0.03 16.53
N GLY A 617 5.06 1.20 15.94
CA GLY A 617 4.49 2.36 16.61
C GLY A 617 5.49 3.16 17.45
N GLY A 618 5.05 4.28 18.02
CA GLY A 618 5.91 5.22 18.73
C GLY A 618 6.92 5.87 17.80
N GLN A 619 8.19 5.87 18.21
CA GLN A 619 9.31 6.41 17.42
C GLN A 619 10.06 5.32 16.61
N GLY A 620 9.49 4.13 16.47
CA GLY A 620 10.08 3.06 15.68
C GLY A 620 11.50 2.67 16.15
N GLN A 621 11.70 2.34 17.43
CA GLN A 621 13.02 2.02 17.94
C GLN A 621 13.60 0.78 17.28
N VAL A 622 14.83 0.88 16.77
CA VAL A 622 15.61 -0.23 16.22
C VAL A 622 16.75 -0.57 17.18
N ARG A 623 16.90 -1.85 17.47
CA ARG A 623 18.03 -2.41 18.25
C ARG A 623 18.66 -3.54 17.47
N GLY A 624 19.98 -3.58 17.39
CA GLY A 624 20.71 -4.59 16.65
C GLY A 624 21.89 -5.15 17.41
N ARG A 625 22.14 -6.46 17.21
CA ARG A 625 23.41 -7.12 17.55
C ARG A 625 24.03 -7.60 16.26
N LEU A 626 25.08 -6.92 15.83
CA LEU A 626 25.70 -7.12 14.54
C LEU A 626 27.07 -7.76 14.72
N ARG A 627 27.38 -8.74 13.89
CA ARG A 627 28.69 -9.33 13.73
C ARG A 627 29.22 -8.97 12.35
N LEU A 628 30.35 -8.34 12.33
CA LEU A 628 31.07 -7.90 11.14
C LEU A 628 32.09 -8.99 10.77
N SER A 629 32.23 -9.25 9.47
CA SER A 629 33.25 -10.14 8.90
C SER A 629 33.73 -9.57 7.54
N GLY A 630 34.98 -9.82 7.21
CA GLY A 630 35.68 -9.24 6.07
C GLY A 630 36.99 -8.60 6.52
N THR A 631 37.33 -7.42 5.99
CA THR A 631 38.57 -6.69 6.29
C THR A 631 38.67 -6.32 7.78
N VAL A 632 37.55 -6.00 8.42
CA VAL A 632 37.47 -5.74 9.87
C VAL A 632 36.42 -6.68 10.47
N ALA A 633 36.81 -7.44 11.48
CA ALA A 633 35.93 -8.37 12.15
C ALA A 633 35.62 -7.93 13.59
N GLY A 634 34.42 -8.26 14.08
CA GLY A 634 34.02 -7.96 15.45
C GLY A 634 32.51 -8.06 15.69
N SER A 635 32.08 -7.57 16.85
CA SER A 635 30.66 -7.54 17.21
C SER A 635 30.30 -6.22 17.85
N VAL A 636 29.16 -5.66 17.46
CA VAL A 636 28.65 -4.39 17.98
C VAL A 636 27.16 -4.47 18.27
N GLU A 637 26.72 -3.71 19.26
CA GLU A 637 25.32 -3.41 19.51
C GLU A 637 25.02 -2.00 18.99
N VAL A 638 23.86 -1.85 18.32
CA VAL A 638 23.44 -0.57 17.74
C VAL A 638 22.01 -0.27 18.19
N VAL A 639 21.72 1.00 18.45
CA VAL A 639 20.37 1.46 18.83
C VAL A 639 20.10 2.81 18.18
N TRP A 640 18.93 2.94 17.52
CA TRP A 640 18.46 4.24 17.03
C TRP A 640 16.92 4.31 16.98
N SER A 641 16.37 5.51 16.84
CA SER A 641 14.95 5.73 16.51
C SER A 641 14.80 5.97 15.02
N ASP A 642 13.93 5.19 14.35
CA ASP A 642 13.71 5.29 12.90
C ASP A 642 12.92 6.54 12.52
N ASP A 643 11.95 6.93 13.36
CA ASP A 643 11.01 8.04 13.11
C ASP A 643 11.26 9.30 13.96
N ALA A 644 12.37 9.40 14.68
CA ALA A 644 12.70 10.62 15.45
C ALA A 644 13.35 11.70 14.55
N PRO A 645 13.05 13.00 14.75
CA PRO A 645 13.52 14.08 13.88
C PRO A 645 15.05 14.19 13.74
N GLN A 646 15.78 13.97 14.81
CA GLN A 646 17.25 14.05 14.86
C GLN A 646 17.82 12.81 15.54
N ALA A 647 17.52 11.65 14.94
CA ALA A 647 18.01 10.40 15.51
C ALA A 647 19.49 10.19 15.20
N ALA A 648 20.23 9.78 16.22
CA ALA A 648 21.57 9.22 16.09
C ALA A 648 21.52 7.73 16.39
N ALA A 649 22.41 6.97 15.77
CA ALA A 649 22.69 5.59 16.12
C ALA A 649 23.81 5.57 17.15
N ASP A 650 23.54 5.07 18.35
CA ASP A 650 24.53 4.79 19.38
C ASP A 650 25.08 3.37 19.19
N ILE A 651 26.40 3.23 19.26
CA ILE A 651 27.09 2.00 18.89
C ILE A 651 28.13 1.64 19.95
N HIS A 652 28.10 0.41 20.42
CA HIS A 652 29.05 -0.13 21.40
C HIS A 652 29.50 -1.55 21.00
N GLY A 653 30.74 -1.90 21.30
CA GLY A 653 31.22 -3.26 21.04
C GLY A 653 32.73 -3.39 20.93
N ILE A 654 33.17 -4.37 20.11
CA ILE A 654 34.59 -4.65 19.85
C ILE A 654 34.79 -4.88 18.36
N LEU A 655 35.74 -4.17 17.75
CA LEU A 655 36.15 -4.35 16.35
C LEU A 655 37.67 -4.50 16.26
N GLY A 656 38.14 -5.60 15.64
CA GLY A 656 39.57 -5.88 15.50
C GLY A 656 40.31 -5.87 16.84
N GLY A 657 39.64 -6.24 17.92
CA GLY A 657 40.18 -6.21 19.28
C GLY A 657 40.08 -4.85 20.00
N ALA A 658 39.76 -3.76 19.29
CA ALA A 658 39.58 -2.44 19.88
C ALA A 658 38.16 -2.25 20.43
N ARG A 659 38.03 -1.61 21.60
CA ARG A 659 36.74 -1.22 22.17
C ARG A 659 36.13 -0.10 21.31
N VAL A 660 34.87 -0.28 20.94
CA VAL A 660 34.08 0.72 20.22
C VAL A 660 33.10 1.37 21.17
N ALA A 661 33.05 2.71 21.14
CA ALA A 661 31.97 3.54 21.64
C ALA A 661 31.86 4.71 20.65
N ALA A 662 30.81 4.72 19.85
CA ALA A 662 30.70 5.66 18.75
C ALA A 662 29.24 6.07 18.52
N ARG A 663 29.07 7.15 17.76
CA ARG A 663 27.78 7.69 17.34
C ARG A 663 27.85 8.11 15.87
N MET A 664 26.74 7.97 15.18
CA MET A 664 26.58 8.53 13.83
C MET A 664 25.12 8.91 13.59
N PRO A 665 24.80 9.72 12.56
CA PRO A 665 23.40 9.91 12.17
C PRO A 665 22.71 8.57 11.94
N ALA A 666 21.47 8.43 12.40
CA ALA A 666 20.67 7.22 12.16
C ALA A 666 20.42 7.04 10.65
N PRO A 667 20.45 5.82 10.11
CA PRO A 667 20.32 5.55 8.69
C PRO A 667 18.91 5.77 8.13
#